data_1e932cd808af4137d483969d74e22f19
#
_entry.id   1e932cd808af4137d483969d74e22f19
#
_cell.length_a   1.000
_cell.length_b   1.000
_cell.length_c   1.000
_cell.angle_alpha   90.00
_cell.angle_beta   90.00
_cell.angle_gamma   90.00
#
_symmetry.space_group_name_H-M   'P 1'
#
loop_
_entity.id
_entity.type
_entity.pdbx_description
1 polymer ?
#
loop_
_entity_poly.entity_id
_entity_poly.type
_entity_poly.pdbx_seq_one_letter_code
_entity_poly.pdbx_strand_id
1 'polypeptide(L)'
;MANDLNKPDYLFEVSWEVCNKVGGIYTVIATKSLYLKSQLKRHHILIGPDVWMDTDANPDFQEDPQLWQDWKAEAAKSGIRMRIGRWNVPGSPVAILVDFKQFLTDTDRILAKYWEKFGVDSITGNWDYKESVLFGYVAGKVIESYYRFYLTGAEKVVAQFHEWQTGSGILYLKQCGLPVATVFTTHATVVGRCLAGNNLPLYDGMESYDGNEKARQFNVTALHSLESKSAENSDIFTTVSEITARECNHFLPRQVDVVTPNGFENSFTPATEEEYKEKRAAARLKLREVAAAMSGKPVSEDAILVGIGGRYEYRNKGIDVFIDAVNKVRTSDFRGKEIHAFIMIPSGHNGADRDLVAKLEGKGSADYTTQVSHYLMNPEYDRITGRFRELGIANAADSNIKVYFIPSYLNGNDGVFNMKYYDLLIGLDLTLFPSYYEPWGYTPLESLAFRVPTLTTSLAGFGMWVQTHYNKEHPGITVVERNDSNYQDVVEAAANRIREIALVTDEQRQEYMDNAKEVSTIALWENQIQYYQQAYSQAIEKMKAAMDNYSQIAEKPIMKYEKIQVSSPSWKSVMVTRRLPEALQGLEVLSKNLWWCWNESAKALFKSIDPTVWHKSGHNPLVVLDTVSIKRFKELARDAA
;
A
#
# COMPACT_ATOMS: atom_id res chain seq x y z
N MET A 1 14.93 4.24 -27.63
CA MET A 1 15.16 2.78 -27.66
C MET A 1 14.31 2.19 -26.56
N ALA A 2 13.19 1.56 -26.89
CA ALA A 2 12.44 0.80 -25.90
C ALA A 2 13.33 -0.38 -25.52
N ASN A 3 13.93 -0.32 -24.34
CA ASN A 3 14.65 -1.44 -23.78
C ASN A 3 13.69 -2.65 -23.76
N ASP A 4 14.18 -3.79 -24.22
CA ASP A 4 13.53 -5.08 -24.15
C ASP A 4 13.49 -5.52 -22.68
N LEU A 5 12.64 -4.83 -21.88
CA LEU A 5 12.47 -5.11 -20.47
C LEU A 5 11.91 -6.52 -20.31
N ASN A 6 12.49 -7.31 -19.44
CA ASN A 6 11.98 -8.63 -19.08
C ASN A 6 10.61 -8.50 -18.40
N LYS A 7 9.54 -8.50 -19.19
CA LYS A 7 8.17 -8.44 -18.64
C LYS A 7 7.79 -9.77 -17.99
N PRO A 8 7.05 -9.74 -16.88
CA PRO A 8 6.53 -10.95 -16.28
C PRO A 8 5.45 -11.61 -17.17
N ASP A 9 5.44 -12.93 -17.22
CA ASP A 9 4.34 -13.71 -17.78
C ASP A 9 3.20 -13.86 -16.78
N TYR A 10 3.56 -13.89 -15.47
CA TYR A 10 2.64 -13.92 -14.33
C TYR A 10 3.06 -12.90 -13.28
N LEU A 11 2.08 -12.13 -12.81
CA LEU A 11 2.24 -11.20 -11.71
C LEU A 11 1.26 -11.57 -10.59
N PHE A 12 1.80 -12.02 -9.46
CA PHE A 12 1.05 -12.09 -8.20
C PHE A 12 1.24 -10.80 -7.43
N GLU A 13 0.16 -10.29 -6.89
CA GLU A 13 0.21 -9.06 -6.10
C GLU A 13 -0.54 -9.27 -4.79
N VAL A 14 0.17 -9.17 -3.69
CA VAL A 14 -0.31 -9.50 -2.34
C VAL A 14 -0.48 -8.23 -1.53
N SER A 15 -1.68 -7.99 -1.03
CA SER A 15 -1.96 -6.86 -0.16
C SER A 15 -3.11 -7.16 0.79
N TRP A 16 -3.02 -6.60 2.00
CA TRP A 16 -4.13 -6.61 2.95
C TRP A 16 -5.38 -5.88 2.41
N GLU A 17 -5.17 -4.98 1.45
CA GLU A 17 -6.25 -4.15 0.87
C GLU A 17 -6.86 -4.73 -0.42
N VAL A 18 -6.51 -5.92 -0.85
CA VAL A 18 -7.20 -6.60 -1.97
C VAL A 18 -8.60 -7.02 -1.51
N CYS A 19 -9.63 -6.50 -2.17
CA CYS A 19 -11.04 -6.68 -1.79
C CYS A 19 -11.34 -6.25 -0.33
N ASN A 20 -10.55 -5.35 0.22
CA ASN A 20 -10.66 -4.89 1.60
C ASN A 20 -10.20 -3.42 1.70
N LYS A 21 -11.13 -2.49 1.61
CA LYS A 21 -10.84 -1.05 1.56
C LYS A 21 -10.46 -0.51 2.94
N VAL A 22 -9.17 -0.28 3.16
CA VAL A 22 -8.62 0.31 4.38
C VAL A 22 -7.95 1.66 4.11
N GLY A 23 -7.16 1.76 3.05
CA GLY A 23 -6.37 2.96 2.74
C GLY A 23 -6.09 3.16 1.25
N GLY A 24 -5.00 3.86 0.95
CA GLY A 24 -4.63 4.24 -0.43
C GLY A 24 -4.09 3.09 -1.27
N ILE A 25 -3.62 2.01 -0.67
CA ILE A 25 -3.08 0.84 -1.39
C ILE A 25 -4.19 0.17 -2.21
N TYR A 26 -5.42 0.15 -1.68
CA TYR A 26 -6.62 -0.27 -2.42
C TYR A 26 -6.69 0.42 -3.78
N THR A 27 -6.58 1.75 -3.81
CA THR A 27 -6.64 2.55 -5.04
C THR A 27 -5.47 2.24 -5.98
N VAL A 28 -4.26 2.12 -5.44
CA VAL A 28 -3.06 1.77 -6.23
C VAL A 28 -3.28 0.46 -6.99
N ILE A 29 -3.66 -0.59 -6.29
CA ILE A 29 -3.78 -1.93 -6.87
C ILE A 29 -4.97 -1.99 -7.82
N ALA A 30 -6.13 -1.46 -7.42
CA ALA A 30 -7.34 -1.48 -8.24
C ALA A 30 -7.13 -0.78 -9.58
N THR A 31 -6.55 0.42 -9.57
CA THR A 31 -6.34 1.21 -10.78
C THR A 31 -5.20 0.68 -11.64
N LYS A 32 -4.13 0.18 -11.03
CA LYS A 32 -3.05 -0.52 -11.74
C LYS A 32 -3.56 -1.78 -12.44
N SER A 33 -4.44 -2.53 -11.80
CA SER A 33 -5.04 -3.74 -12.37
C SER A 33 -5.84 -3.46 -13.63
N LEU A 34 -6.58 -2.35 -13.66
CA LEU A 34 -7.30 -1.92 -14.86
C LEU A 34 -6.33 -1.69 -16.02
N TYR A 35 -5.22 -0.99 -15.78
CA TYR A 35 -4.20 -0.72 -16.77
C TYR A 35 -3.50 -2.01 -17.26
N LEU A 36 -3.16 -2.93 -16.37
CA LEU A 36 -2.47 -4.17 -16.69
C LEU A 36 -3.38 -5.23 -17.35
N LYS A 37 -4.72 -5.05 -17.32
CA LYS A 37 -5.69 -6.01 -17.86
C LYS A 37 -5.40 -6.40 -19.31
N SER A 38 -5.02 -5.46 -20.16
CA SER A 38 -4.71 -5.72 -21.58
C SER A 38 -3.40 -6.49 -21.78
N GLN A 39 -2.45 -6.35 -20.86
CA GLN A 39 -1.11 -6.93 -20.93
C GLN A 39 -1.05 -8.35 -20.34
N LEU A 40 -1.59 -8.52 -19.14
CA LEU A 40 -1.48 -9.76 -18.36
C LEU A 40 -2.77 -10.59 -18.33
N LYS A 41 -3.91 -10.00 -18.67
CA LYS A 41 -5.21 -10.69 -18.65
C LYS A 41 -5.45 -11.37 -17.27
N ARG A 42 -5.69 -12.70 -17.29
CA ARG A 42 -5.91 -13.50 -16.06
C ARG A 42 -4.60 -13.86 -15.33
N HIS A 43 -3.45 -13.50 -15.87
CA HIS A 43 -2.14 -13.76 -15.24
C HIS A 43 -1.71 -12.65 -14.29
N HIS A 44 -2.50 -11.59 -14.13
CA HIS A 44 -2.43 -10.68 -12.99
C HIS A 44 -3.37 -11.20 -11.91
N ILE A 45 -2.80 -11.77 -10.85
CA ILE A 45 -3.51 -12.49 -9.80
C ILE A 45 -3.31 -11.76 -8.48
N LEU A 46 -4.40 -11.28 -7.92
CA LEU A 46 -4.39 -10.52 -6.67
C LEU A 46 -4.69 -11.47 -5.51
N ILE A 47 -3.99 -11.31 -4.39
CA ILE A 47 -4.19 -12.12 -3.19
C ILE A 47 -4.47 -11.21 -2.00
N GLY A 48 -5.62 -11.39 -1.39
CA GLY A 48 -6.08 -10.67 -0.20
C GLY A 48 -6.52 -11.60 0.94
N PRO A 49 -6.69 -11.05 2.16
CA PRO A 49 -7.20 -11.81 3.28
C PRO A 49 -8.72 -12.00 3.18
N ASP A 50 -9.23 -13.15 3.55
CA ASP A 50 -10.66 -13.38 3.67
C ASP A 50 -11.19 -12.94 5.04
N VAL A 51 -11.24 -11.63 5.25
CA VAL A 51 -11.73 -11.03 6.50
C VAL A 51 -13.25 -10.97 6.60
N TRP A 52 -13.94 -11.28 5.52
CA TRP A 52 -15.40 -11.24 5.40
C TRP A 52 -16.06 -12.63 5.48
N MET A 53 -15.29 -13.71 5.70
CA MET A 53 -15.81 -15.07 5.63
C MET A 53 -16.89 -15.39 6.66
N ASP A 54 -16.93 -14.66 7.77
CA ASP A 54 -17.93 -14.81 8.83
C ASP A 54 -19.12 -13.86 8.66
N THR A 55 -19.20 -13.13 7.55
CA THR A 55 -20.26 -12.17 7.23
C THR A 55 -20.99 -12.53 5.94
N ASP A 56 -22.16 -11.92 5.69
CA ASP A 56 -23.05 -12.34 4.59
C ASP A 56 -22.47 -12.17 3.19
N ALA A 57 -21.70 -11.13 2.93
CA ALA A 57 -21.04 -10.92 1.65
C ALA A 57 -19.95 -9.86 1.72
N ASN A 58 -18.81 -10.10 1.07
CA ASN A 58 -17.82 -9.06 0.79
C ASN A 58 -18.31 -8.20 -0.38
N PRO A 59 -18.57 -6.89 -0.20
CA PRO A 59 -19.09 -6.04 -1.27
C PRO A 59 -18.11 -5.86 -2.43
N ASP A 60 -16.81 -6.03 -2.17
CA ASP A 60 -15.74 -5.87 -3.14
C ASP A 60 -15.39 -7.16 -3.88
N PHE A 61 -16.03 -8.29 -3.56
CA PHE A 61 -15.64 -9.59 -4.11
C PHE A 61 -16.84 -10.39 -4.66
N GLN A 62 -16.66 -10.90 -5.86
CA GLN A 62 -17.59 -11.84 -6.49
C GLN A 62 -16.90 -13.17 -6.71
N GLU A 63 -17.31 -14.21 -5.96
CA GLU A 63 -16.77 -15.55 -6.11
C GLU A 63 -17.13 -16.17 -7.47
N ASP A 64 -16.16 -16.83 -8.10
CA ASP A 64 -16.34 -17.62 -9.32
C ASP A 64 -15.96 -19.09 -9.01
N PRO A 65 -16.94 -19.93 -8.67
CA PRO A 65 -16.68 -21.32 -8.27
C PRO A 65 -16.09 -22.19 -9.39
N GLN A 66 -16.20 -21.77 -10.65
CA GLN A 66 -15.66 -22.52 -11.79
C GLN A 66 -14.21 -22.17 -12.11
N LEU A 67 -13.72 -21.02 -11.60
CA LEU A 67 -12.37 -20.58 -11.87
C LEU A 67 -11.35 -21.43 -11.10
N TRP A 68 -10.47 -22.11 -11.82
CA TRP A 68 -9.38 -22.93 -11.26
C TRP A 68 -9.83 -24.00 -10.24
N GLN A 69 -10.97 -24.61 -10.50
CA GLN A 69 -11.61 -25.58 -9.59
C GLN A 69 -10.70 -26.76 -9.26
N ASP A 70 -9.99 -27.33 -10.24
CA ASP A 70 -9.09 -28.48 -10.04
C ASP A 70 -7.91 -28.11 -9.12
N TRP A 71 -7.32 -26.95 -9.36
CA TRP A 71 -6.24 -26.45 -8.51
C TRP A 71 -6.75 -26.13 -7.09
N LYS A 72 -7.92 -25.48 -6.96
CA LYS A 72 -8.53 -25.22 -5.65
C LYS A 72 -8.71 -26.50 -4.85
N ALA A 73 -9.16 -27.58 -5.49
CA ALA A 73 -9.33 -28.89 -4.87
C ALA A 73 -7.98 -29.51 -4.45
N GLU A 74 -6.93 -29.36 -5.26
CA GLU A 74 -5.60 -29.86 -4.93
C GLU A 74 -4.96 -29.05 -3.77
N ALA A 75 -5.07 -27.74 -3.82
CA ALA A 75 -4.59 -26.85 -2.76
C ALA A 75 -5.24 -27.16 -1.40
N ALA A 76 -6.53 -27.50 -1.40
CA ALA A 76 -7.27 -27.89 -0.19
C ALA A 76 -6.68 -29.14 0.48
N LYS A 77 -6.15 -30.10 -0.29
CA LYS A 77 -5.46 -31.28 0.26
C LYS A 77 -4.21 -30.91 1.06
N SER A 78 -3.57 -29.79 0.70
CA SER A 78 -2.41 -29.24 1.40
C SER A 78 -2.80 -28.27 2.54
N GLY A 79 -4.06 -28.23 2.91
CA GLY A 79 -4.59 -27.37 3.98
C GLY A 79 -4.70 -25.91 3.58
N ILE A 80 -4.80 -25.57 2.29
CA ILE A 80 -5.01 -24.19 1.84
C ILE A 80 -6.50 -23.96 1.56
N ARG A 81 -7.14 -23.11 2.34
CA ARG A 81 -8.53 -22.67 2.10
C ARG A 81 -8.54 -21.29 1.49
N MET A 82 -9.31 -21.14 0.41
CA MET A 82 -9.39 -19.88 -0.32
C MET A 82 -10.71 -19.79 -1.09
N ARG A 83 -11.13 -18.56 -1.36
CA ARG A 83 -12.17 -18.25 -2.34
C ARG A 83 -11.50 -17.62 -3.55
N ILE A 84 -11.93 -18.00 -4.74
CA ILE A 84 -11.38 -17.50 -6.01
C ILE A 84 -12.50 -16.81 -6.79
N GLY A 85 -12.24 -15.64 -7.34
CA GLY A 85 -13.25 -14.87 -8.04
C GLY A 85 -12.71 -13.60 -8.66
N ARG A 86 -13.53 -12.56 -8.60
CA ARG A 86 -13.25 -11.25 -9.20
C ARG A 86 -13.40 -10.13 -8.16
N TRP A 87 -12.51 -9.18 -8.23
CA TRP A 87 -12.64 -7.94 -7.48
C TRP A 87 -13.64 -7.00 -8.17
N ASN A 88 -14.62 -6.46 -7.42
CA ASN A 88 -15.67 -5.54 -7.91
C ASN A 88 -15.14 -4.11 -8.10
N VAL A 89 -14.10 -3.98 -8.91
CA VAL A 89 -13.52 -2.70 -9.32
C VAL A 89 -13.42 -2.66 -10.85
N PRO A 90 -13.21 -1.49 -11.47
CA PRO A 90 -13.03 -1.40 -12.91
C PRO A 90 -11.96 -2.39 -13.41
N GLY A 91 -12.28 -3.12 -14.44
CA GLY A 91 -11.40 -4.17 -14.98
C GLY A 91 -11.66 -5.56 -14.43
N SER A 92 -12.33 -5.70 -13.30
CA SER A 92 -12.69 -6.98 -12.65
C SER A 92 -11.53 -7.99 -12.61
N PRO A 93 -10.38 -7.64 -12.01
CA PRO A 93 -9.22 -8.53 -11.98
C PRO A 93 -9.51 -9.79 -11.16
N VAL A 94 -8.74 -10.85 -11.45
CA VAL A 94 -8.80 -12.09 -10.65
C VAL A 94 -8.29 -11.82 -9.25
N ALA A 95 -9.05 -12.24 -8.25
CA ALA A 95 -8.69 -12.15 -6.85
C ALA A 95 -8.85 -13.52 -6.14
N ILE A 96 -7.91 -13.79 -5.25
CA ILE A 96 -7.92 -14.95 -4.36
C ILE A 96 -7.99 -14.41 -2.93
N LEU A 97 -9.03 -14.77 -2.20
CA LEU A 97 -9.16 -14.44 -0.78
C LEU A 97 -8.77 -15.66 0.04
N VAL A 98 -7.79 -15.50 0.93
CA VAL A 98 -7.21 -16.61 1.69
C VAL A 98 -7.71 -16.63 3.13
N ASP A 99 -8.13 -17.80 3.60
CA ASP A 99 -8.40 -18.07 5.01
C ASP A 99 -7.08 -18.38 5.73
N PHE A 100 -6.50 -17.35 6.35
CA PHE A 100 -5.28 -17.51 7.14
C PHE A 100 -5.55 -17.99 8.56
N LYS A 101 -6.77 -17.87 9.05
CA LYS A 101 -7.16 -18.25 10.44
C LYS A 101 -6.96 -19.73 10.73
N GLN A 102 -7.01 -20.58 9.72
CA GLN A 102 -6.73 -22.02 9.86
C GLN A 102 -5.30 -22.35 10.36
N PHE A 103 -4.37 -21.39 10.26
CA PHE A 103 -3.00 -21.53 10.72
C PHE A 103 -2.74 -20.93 12.10
N LEU A 104 -3.77 -20.47 12.80
CA LEU A 104 -3.64 -19.86 14.14
C LEU A 104 -2.95 -20.79 15.15
N THR A 105 -3.22 -22.09 15.10
CA THR A 105 -2.58 -23.09 15.97
C THR A 105 -1.10 -23.31 15.65
N ASP A 106 -0.66 -22.94 14.46
CA ASP A 106 0.72 -23.05 13.99
C ASP A 106 1.53 -21.78 14.17
N THR A 107 0.94 -20.71 14.69
CA THR A 107 1.54 -19.38 14.76
C THR A 107 2.93 -19.40 15.36
N ASP A 108 3.08 -19.95 16.55
CA ASP A 108 4.37 -19.95 17.27
C ASP A 108 5.44 -20.73 16.49
N ARG A 109 5.07 -21.83 15.85
CA ARG A 109 5.98 -22.60 14.99
C ARG A 109 6.43 -21.83 13.75
N ILE A 110 5.51 -21.05 13.15
CA ILE A 110 5.81 -20.21 11.99
C ILE A 110 6.73 -19.07 12.40
N LEU A 111 6.43 -18.38 13.50
CA LEU A 111 7.24 -17.28 14.02
C LEU A 111 8.65 -17.75 14.41
N ALA A 112 8.76 -18.90 15.10
CA ALA A 112 10.05 -19.50 15.46
C ALA A 112 10.91 -19.78 14.22
N LYS A 113 10.33 -20.31 13.14
CA LYS A 113 11.05 -20.55 11.88
C LYS A 113 11.56 -19.26 11.24
N TYR A 114 10.78 -18.18 11.30
CA TYR A 114 11.24 -16.90 10.77
C TYR A 114 12.32 -16.26 11.63
N TRP A 115 12.26 -16.46 12.96
CA TRP A 115 13.37 -16.08 13.83
C TRP A 115 14.64 -16.88 13.50
N GLU A 116 14.55 -18.21 13.46
CA GLU A 116 15.71 -19.07 13.21
C GLU A 116 16.39 -18.79 11.86
N LYS A 117 15.60 -18.57 10.80
CA LYS A 117 16.13 -18.44 9.45
C LYS A 117 16.49 -17.01 9.05
N PHE A 118 15.75 -16.03 9.52
CA PHE A 118 15.88 -14.66 9.07
C PHE A 118 16.10 -13.64 10.20
N GLY A 119 16.02 -14.07 11.44
CA GLY A 119 16.15 -13.20 12.60
C GLY A 119 14.97 -12.24 12.78
N VAL A 120 13.76 -12.64 12.38
CA VAL A 120 12.56 -11.81 12.58
C VAL A 120 12.18 -11.79 14.04
N ASP A 121 12.30 -10.65 14.72
CA ASP A 121 11.88 -10.49 16.12
C ASP A 121 10.37 -10.29 16.23
N SER A 122 9.66 -11.33 16.61
CA SER A 122 8.20 -11.35 16.76
C SER A 122 7.72 -11.31 18.22
N ILE A 123 8.62 -11.14 19.20
CA ILE A 123 8.30 -11.26 20.63
C ILE A 123 7.23 -10.24 21.06
N THR A 124 7.34 -9.01 20.56
CA THR A 124 6.38 -7.92 20.89
C THR A 124 5.14 -7.90 19.99
N GLY A 125 5.01 -8.88 19.08
CA GLY A 125 3.90 -8.94 18.13
C GLY A 125 2.56 -9.16 18.80
N ASN A 126 1.65 -8.19 18.68
CA ASN A 126 0.27 -8.30 19.10
C ASN A 126 -0.56 -9.19 18.14
N TRP A 127 -1.88 -9.25 18.38
CA TRP A 127 -2.78 -10.05 17.56
C TRP A 127 -2.78 -9.62 16.08
N ASP A 128 -2.86 -8.33 15.80
CA ASP A 128 -2.88 -7.79 14.42
C ASP A 128 -1.58 -8.12 13.66
N TYR A 129 -0.44 -8.12 14.37
CA TYR A 129 0.83 -8.56 13.82
C TYR A 129 0.79 -10.05 13.45
N LYS A 130 0.30 -10.89 14.34
CA LYS A 130 0.22 -12.34 14.11
C LYS A 130 -0.70 -12.68 12.94
N GLU A 131 -1.87 -12.05 12.84
CA GLU A 131 -2.77 -12.21 11.69
C GLU A 131 -2.10 -11.81 10.37
N SER A 132 -1.38 -10.67 10.37
CA SER A 132 -0.64 -10.21 9.20
C SER A 132 0.46 -11.20 8.78
N VAL A 133 1.23 -11.73 9.73
CA VAL A 133 2.24 -12.76 9.45
C VAL A 133 1.61 -14.02 8.85
N LEU A 134 0.49 -14.49 9.41
CA LEU A 134 -0.22 -15.65 8.90
C LEU A 134 -0.78 -15.41 7.50
N PHE A 135 -1.34 -14.23 7.25
CA PHE A 135 -1.81 -13.87 5.93
C PHE A 135 -0.69 -13.93 4.87
N GLY A 136 0.43 -13.27 5.12
CA GLY A 136 1.57 -13.31 4.20
C GLY A 136 2.12 -14.72 4.01
N TYR A 137 2.21 -15.51 5.09
CA TYR A 137 2.63 -16.92 5.04
C TYR A 137 1.71 -17.75 4.12
N VAL A 138 0.39 -17.60 4.27
CA VAL A 138 -0.58 -18.35 3.44
C VAL A 138 -0.56 -17.86 2.01
N ALA A 139 -0.41 -16.56 1.77
CA ALA A 139 -0.25 -16.00 0.42
C ALA A 139 0.97 -16.62 -0.29
N GLY A 140 2.09 -16.75 0.41
CA GLY A 140 3.27 -17.46 -0.10
C GLY A 140 2.97 -18.92 -0.45
N LYS A 141 2.24 -19.64 0.40
CA LYS A 141 1.79 -21.02 0.12
C LYS A 141 0.87 -21.12 -1.10
N VAL A 142 -0.02 -20.16 -1.28
CA VAL A 142 -0.91 -20.09 -2.45
C VAL A 142 -0.10 -19.92 -3.72
N ILE A 143 0.88 -19.02 -3.74
CA ILE A 143 1.76 -18.80 -4.88
C ILE A 143 2.58 -20.07 -5.18
N GLU A 144 3.15 -20.71 -4.15
CA GLU A 144 3.85 -22.00 -4.34
C GLU A 144 2.95 -23.06 -4.93
N SER A 145 1.74 -23.23 -4.38
CA SER A 145 0.77 -24.22 -4.83
C SER A 145 0.35 -23.98 -6.29
N TYR A 146 0.06 -22.72 -6.65
CA TYR A 146 -0.26 -22.34 -8.03
C TYR A 146 0.90 -22.63 -8.98
N TYR A 147 2.12 -22.20 -8.58
CA TYR A 147 3.32 -22.41 -9.36
C TYR A 147 3.55 -23.89 -9.67
N ARG A 148 3.48 -24.74 -8.65
CA ARG A 148 3.71 -26.20 -8.79
C ARG A 148 2.63 -26.90 -9.59
N PHE A 149 1.41 -26.35 -9.63
CA PHE A 149 0.29 -26.96 -10.35
C PHE A 149 0.27 -26.57 -11.83
N TYR A 150 0.50 -25.30 -12.15
CA TYR A 150 0.32 -24.77 -13.50
C TYR A 150 1.60 -24.45 -14.25
N LEU A 151 2.72 -24.15 -13.57
CA LEU A 151 3.89 -23.58 -14.21
C LEU A 151 5.02 -24.61 -14.35
N THR A 152 5.82 -24.42 -15.41
CA THR A 152 6.86 -25.38 -15.79
C THR A 152 8.27 -24.95 -15.39
N GLY A 153 8.44 -23.69 -15.01
CA GLY A 153 9.74 -23.06 -14.75
C GLY A 153 10.27 -22.24 -15.91
N ALA A 154 9.59 -22.29 -17.08
CA ALA A 154 9.93 -21.45 -18.23
C ALA A 154 9.35 -20.04 -18.11
N GLU A 155 8.28 -19.88 -17.34
CA GLU A 155 7.55 -18.63 -17.19
C GLU A 155 8.29 -17.68 -16.24
N LYS A 156 8.27 -16.40 -16.60
CA LYS A 156 8.78 -15.30 -15.76
C LYS A 156 7.70 -14.92 -14.76
N VAL A 157 7.89 -15.29 -13.50
CA VAL A 157 6.92 -15.05 -12.42
C VAL A 157 7.45 -14.00 -11.49
N VAL A 158 6.65 -12.98 -11.24
CA VAL A 158 6.89 -11.95 -10.22
C VAL A 158 5.82 -12.02 -9.14
N ALA A 159 6.23 -11.92 -7.89
CA ALA A 159 5.35 -11.75 -6.73
C ALA A 159 5.69 -10.45 -6.03
N GLN A 160 4.77 -9.48 -6.08
CA GLN A 160 4.87 -8.20 -5.38
C GLN A 160 4.09 -8.25 -4.09
N PHE A 161 4.73 -7.82 -3.00
CA PHE A 161 4.16 -7.79 -1.66
C PHE A 161 4.13 -6.36 -1.14
N HIS A 162 2.95 -5.90 -0.73
CA HIS A 162 2.73 -4.54 -0.25
C HIS A 162 2.71 -4.49 1.27
N GLU A 163 3.56 -3.67 1.85
CA GLU A 163 3.68 -3.40 3.28
C GLU A 163 4.20 -4.57 4.11
N TRP A 164 4.66 -4.26 5.33
CA TRP A 164 5.12 -5.24 6.30
C TRP A 164 4.11 -6.38 6.55
N GLN A 165 2.81 -6.08 6.44
CA GLN A 165 1.72 -7.03 6.65
C GLN A 165 1.78 -8.26 5.74
N THR A 166 2.45 -8.14 4.60
CA THR A 166 2.57 -9.25 3.63
C THR A 166 3.98 -9.84 3.58
N GLY A 167 4.93 -9.24 4.28
CA GLY A 167 6.35 -9.52 4.17
C GLY A 167 6.75 -10.97 4.49
N SER A 168 6.02 -11.64 5.38
CA SER A 168 6.22 -13.06 5.69
C SER A 168 6.08 -13.97 4.46
N GLY A 169 5.31 -13.56 3.45
CA GLY A 169 5.18 -14.28 2.19
C GLY A 169 6.46 -14.26 1.35
N ILE A 170 7.24 -13.18 1.39
CA ILE A 170 8.56 -13.11 0.76
C ILE A 170 9.50 -14.14 1.42
N LEU A 171 9.55 -14.11 2.75
CA LEU A 171 10.39 -15.04 3.52
C LEU A 171 9.99 -16.50 3.26
N TYR A 172 8.69 -16.77 3.13
CA TYR A 172 8.20 -18.08 2.74
C TYR A 172 8.71 -18.51 1.36
N LEU A 173 8.57 -17.68 0.35
CA LEU A 173 9.02 -17.99 -1.02
C LEU A 173 10.52 -18.19 -1.10
N LYS A 174 11.30 -17.41 -0.36
CA LYS A 174 12.77 -17.61 -0.26
C LYS A 174 13.13 -18.97 0.34
N GLN A 175 12.34 -19.49 1.30
CA GLN A 175 12.54 -20.84 1.83
C GLN A 175 12.18 -21.94 0.83
N CYS A 176 11.24 -21.68 -0.07
CA CYS A 176 10.80 -22.68 -1.05
C CYS A 176 11.77 -22.89 -2.21
N GLY A 177 12.68 -21.93 -2.49
CA GLY A 177 13.63 -21.99 -3.57
C GLY A 177 12.99 -22.04 -4.97
N LEU A 178 11.79 -21.48 -5.12
CA LEU A 178 11.10 -21.42 -6.42
C LEU A 178 11.65 -20.27 -7.26
N PRO A 179 11.65 -20.40 -8.62
CA PRO A 179 12.03 -19.32 -9.50
C PRO A 179 10.90 -18.27 -9.62
N VAL A 180 10.58 -17.65 -8.50
CA VAL A 180 9.64 -16.54 -8.35
C VAL A 180 10.42 -15.33 -7.91
N ALA A 181 10.46 -14.31 -8.76
CA ALA A 181 11.10 -13.04 -8.45
C ALA A 181 10.23 -12.25 -7.47
N THR A 182 10.80 -11.77 -6.39
CA THR A 182 10.08 -11.09 -5.32
C THR A 182 10.34 -9.60 -5.32
N VAL A 183 9.26 -8.82 -5.21
CA VAL A 183 9.29 -7.36 -5.04
C VAL A 183 8.61 -7.01 -3.73
N PHE A 184 9.32 -6.30 -2.85
CA PHE A 184 8.74 -5.74 -1.64
C PHE A 184 8.49 -4.25 -1.83
N THR A 185 7.28 -3.79 -1.54
CA THR A 185 6.89 -2.39 -1.65
C THR A 185 6.43 -1.87 -0.30
N THR A 186 7.20 -0.96 0.30
CA THR A 186 6.79 -0.21 1.48
C THR A 186 6.16 1.11 1.07
N HIS A 187 4.95 1.40 1.54
CA HIS A 187 4.23 2.66 1.26
C HIS A 187 4.51 3.73 2.31
N ALA A 188 4.90 3.32 3.51
CA ALA A 188 5.38 4.17 4.59
C ALA A 188 6.15 3.30 5.59
N THR A 189 7.28 3.77 6.12
CA THR A 189 8.01 2.99 7.12
C THR A 189 7.27 2.93 8.45
N VAL A 190 7.39 1.82 9.16
CA VAL A 190 6.79 1.65 10.49
C VAL A 190 7.29 2.74 11.44
N VAL A 191 8.60 2.97 11.49
CA VAL A 191 9.22 3.96 12.39
C VAL A 191 8.88 5.39 11.97
N GLY A 192 8.95 5.73 10.68
CA GLY A 192 8.61 7.06 10.18
C GLY A 192 7.15 7.44 10.49
N ARG A 193 6.23 6.49 10.32
CA ARG A 193 4.81 6.66 10.68
C ARG A 193 4.62 6.91 12.18
N CYS A 194 5.37 6.21 13.04
CA CYS A 194 5.32 6.41 14.48
C CYS A 194 5.87 7.79 14.88
N LEU A 195 6.98 8.21 14.31
CA LEU A 195 7.56 9.54 14.58
C LEU A 195 6.59 10.66 14.18
N ALA A 196 6.08 10.62 12.95
CA ALA A 196 5.12 11.60 12.46
C ALA A 196 3.80 11.58 13.25
N GLY A 197 3.29 10.40 13.60
CA GLY A 197 2.06 10.23 14.39
C GLY A 197 2.16 10.73 15.82
N ASN A 198 3.38 10.74 16.38
CA ASN A 198 3.65 11.29 17.73
C ASN A 198 4.15 12.74 17.70
N ASN A 199 3.99 13.44 16.59
CA ASN A 199 4.38 14.84 16.39
C ASN A 199 5.88 15.12 16.62
N LEU A 200 6.73 14.10 16.46
CA LEU A 200 8.17 14.26 16.53
C LEU A 200 8.73 14.79 15.19
N PRO A 201 9.84 15.55 15.21
CA PRO A 201 10.47 16.01 13.98
C PRO A 201 11.05 14.80 13.24
N LEU A 202 10.54 14.55 12.02
CA LEU A 202 10.96 13.38 11.25
C LEU A 202 12.08 13.70 10.25
N TYR A 203 11.98 14.85 9.56
CA TYR A 203 12.78 15.07 8.35
C TYR A 203 14.12 15.73 8.61
N ASP A 204 14.17 16.82 9.38
CA ASP A 204 15.42 17.53 9.68
C ASP A 204 16.26 16.78 10.73
N GLY A 205 15.60 16.06 11.61
CA GLY A 205 16.21 15.28 12.67
C GLY A 205 16.40 13.79 12.36
N MET A 206 16.07 13.33 11.17
CA MET A 206 16.03 11.90 10.81
C MET A 206 17.33 11.17 11.13
N GLU A 207 18.47 11.77 10.81
CA GLU A 207 19.80 11.19 11.01
C GLU A 207 20.15 10.95 12.48
N SER A 208 19.46 11.62 13.40
CA SER A 208 19.65 11.43 14.86
C SER A 208 18.90 10.23 15.42
N TYR A 209 18.03 9.61 14.66
CA TYR A 209 17.23 8.48 15.10
C TYR A 209 17.84 7.15 14.67
N ASP A 210 17.96 6.21 15.59
CA ASP A 210 18.17 4.80 15.29
C ASP A 210 16.83 4.09 15.12
N GLY A 211 16.64 3.39 14.00
CA GLY A 211 15.38 2.74 13.66
C GLY A 211 14.97 1.66 14.65
N ASN A 212 15.93 0.85 15.13
CA ASN A 212 15.66 -0.23 16.08
C ASN A 212 15.35 0.33 17.49
N GLU A 213 16.05 1.41 17.90
CA GLU A 213 15.76 2.09 19.16
C GLU A 213 14.37 2.69 19.16
N LYS A 214 14.01 3.40 18.09
CA LYS A 214 12.66 3.98 17.95
C LYS A 214 11.58 2.91 17.87
N ALA A 215 11.82 1.80 17.18
CA ALA A 215 10.90 0.68 17.16
C ALA A 215 10.62 0.11 18.57
N ARG A 216 11.66 0.01 19.40
CA ARG A 216 11.50 -0.37 20.82
C ARG A 216 10.72 0.68 21.60
N GLN A 217 11.08 1.96 21.45
CA GLN A 217 10.42 3.07 22.13
C GLN A 217 8.91 3.12 21.86
N PHE A 218 8.50 2.88 20.60
CA PHE A 218 7.09 2.89 20.18
C PHE A 218 6.40 1.53 20.33
N ASN A 219 7.08 0.51 20.84
CA ASN A 219 6.57 -0.86 20.97
C ASN A 219 6.12 -1.46 19.61
N VAL A 220 6.88 -1.20 18.56
CA VAL A 220 6.64 -1.70 17.19
C VAL A 220 7.81 -2.55 16.66
N THR A 221 8.62 -3.11 17.55
CA THR A 221 9.78 -3.92 17.20
C THR A 221 9.45 -5.06 16.24
N ALA A 222 8.37 -5.79 16.48
CA ALA A 222 7.96 -6.91 15.63
C ALA A 222 7.60 -6.46 14.20
N LEU A 223 6.86 -5.35 14.08
CA LEU A 223 6.48 -4.78 12.79
C LEU A 223 7.72 -4.31 12.02
N HIS A 224 8.58 -3.54 12.68
CA HIS A 224 9.82 -3.01 12.10
C HIS A 224 10.79 -4.13 11.71
N SER A 225 10.89 -5.18 12.54
CA SER A 225 11.72 -6.34 12.23
C SER A 225 11.23 -7.07 10.99
N LEU A 226 9.92 -7.32 10.87
CA LEU A 226 9.35 -7.96 9.68
C LEU A 226 9.53 -7.08 8.43
N GLU A 227 9.27 -5.77 8.51
CA GLU A 227 9.51 -4.82 7.44
C GLU A 227 10.96 -4.86 6.97
N SER A 228 11.92 -4.78 7.91
CA SER A 228 13.36 -4.83 7.65
C SER A 228 13.78 -6.12 6.96
N LYS A 229 13.31 -7.27 7.47
CA LYS A 229 13.66 -8.58 6.90
C LYS A 229 12.98 -8.83 5.55
N SER A 230 11.83 -8.27 5.31
CA SER A 230 11.16 -8.30 4.00
C SER A 230 11.92 -7.50 2.96
N ALA A 231 12.35 -6.27 3.30
CA ALA A 231 13.20 -5.46 2.44
C ALA A 231 14.53 -6.15 2.13
N GLU A 232 15.21 -6.68 3.16
CA GLU A 232 16.51 -7.34 3.05
C GLU A 232 16.47 -8.59 2.15
N ASN A 233 15.41 -9.39 2.23
CA ASN A 233 15.31 -10.68 1.55
C ASN A 233 14.54 -10.65 0.22
N SER A 234 13.91 -9.54 -0.17
CA SER A 234 13.30 -9.42 -1.49
C SER A 234 14.36 -9.31 -2.60
N ASP A 235 14.04 -9.70 -3.83
CA ASP A 235 14.94 -9.48 -4.96
C ASP A 235 15.05 -7.99 -5.26
N ILE A 236 13.92 -7.27 -5.26
CA ILE A 236 13.85 -5.81 -5.40
C ILE A 236 13.05 -5.22 -4.26
N PHE A 237 13.58 -4.14 -3.69
CA PHE A 237 12.93 -3.31 -2.68
C PHE A 237 12.49 -1.98 -3.30
N THR A 238 11.21 -1.66 -3.20
CA THR A 238 10.61 -0.45 -3.77
C THR A 238 9.85 0.36 -2.73
N THR A 239 9.66 1.64 -3.02
CA THR A 239 8.76 2.52 -2.30
C THR A 239 8.11 3.53 -3.23
N VAL A 240 7.13 4.28 -2.75
CA VAL A 240 6.20 5.06 -3.58
C VAL A 240 6.68 6.46 -3.93
N SER A 241 7.71 6.99 -3.27
CA SER A 241 8.21 8.35 -3.53
C SER A 241 9.64 8.54 -3.01
N GLU A 242 10.29 9.59 -3.49
CA GLU A 242 11.64 9.96 -3.03
C GLU A 242 11.66 10.34 -1.54
N ILE A 243 10.60 11.00 -1.04
CA ILE A 243 10.53 11.34 0.40
C ILE A 243 10.44 10.08 1.26
N THR A 244 9.67 9.07 0.85
CA THR A 244 9.59 7.80 1.55
C THR A 244 10.88 6.98 1.36
N ALA A 245 11.55 7.10 0.20
CA ALA A 245 12.85 6.45 0.00
C ALA A 245 13.91 6.95 1.00
N ARG A 246 13.91 8.23 1.37
CA ARG A 246 14.76 8.76 2.45
C ARG A 246 14.51 8.04 3.78
N GLU A 247 13.27 7.84 4.18
CA GLU A 247 12.90 7.09 5.38
C GLU A 247 13.38 5.64 5.29
N CYS A 248 13.08 4.96 4.17
CA CYS A 248 13.48 3.57 3.95
C CYS A 248 15.01 3.41 4.04
N ASN A 249 15.75 4.27 3.37
CA ASN A 249 17.19 4.22 3.31
C ASN A 249 17.87 4.51 4.67
N HIS A 250 17.17 5.22 5.55
CA HIS A 250 17.67 5.52 6.89
C HIS A 250 17.25 4.48 7.93
N PHE A 251 15.99 4.07 7.94
CA PHE A 251 15.47 3.19 9.00
C PHE A 251 15.58 1.70 8.70
N LEU A 252 15.73 1.30 7.44
CA LEU A 252 15.79 -0.10 7.05
C LEU A 252 17.22 -0.49 6.64
N PRO A 253 17.58 -1.78 6.76
CA PRO A 253 18.95 -2.25 6.53
C PRO A 253 19.36 -2.31 5.05
N ARG A 254 18.47 -1.93 4.13
CA ARG A 254 18.69 -1.98 2.69
C ARG A 254 18.20 -0.69 2.02
N GLN A 255 19.00 -0.21 1.07
CA GLN A 255 18.61 0.91 0.22
C GLN A 255 17.49 0.51 -0.75
N VAL A 256 16.61 1.47 -1.07
CA VAL A 256 15.57 1.29 -2.09
C VAL A 256 16.22 1.10 -3.45
N ASP A 257 15.83 0.05 -4.18
CA ASP A 257 16.34 -0.22 -5.52
C ASP A 257 15.65 0.64 -6.59
N VAL A 258 14.33 0.80 -6.49
CA VAL A 258 13.52 1.56 -7.45
C VAL A 258 12.40 2.29 -6.71
N VAL A 259 12.23 3.57 -7.00
CA VAL A 259 11.02 4.29 -6.60
C VAL A 259 9.93 4.02 -7.62
N THR A 260 8.78 3.51 -7.16
CA THR A 260 7.62 3.16 -7.96
C THR A 260 6.46 4.11 -7.61
N PRO A 261 6.38 5.30 -8.24
CA PRO A 261 5.35 6.29 -7.92
C PRO A 261 3.96 5.73 -8.16
N ASN A 262 3.00 6.10 -7.32
CA ASN A 262 1.63 5.65 -7.48
C ASN A 262 1.01 6.27 -8.73
N GLY A 263 0.50 5.42 -9.60
CA GLY A 263 -0.23 5.84 -10.77
C GLY A 263 -1.66 6.27 -10.43
N PHE A 264 -2.29 6.89 -11.40
CA PHE A 264 -3.59 7.48 -11.30
C PHE A 264 -4.48 7.08 -12.49
N GLU A 265 -5.76 6.96 -12.23
CA GLU A 265 -6.80 6.66 -13.21
C GLU A 265 -7.85 7.78 -13.16
N ASN A 266 -8.14 8.38 -14.29
CA ASN A 266 -9.01 9.56 -14.36
C ASN A 266 -10.40 9.31 -14.97
N SER A 267 -10.77 8.07 -15.21
CA SER A 267 -12.09 7.72 -15.79
C SER A 267 -13.28 8.10 -14.90
N PHE A 268 -13.04 8.37 -13.62
CA PHE A 268 -14.07 8.84 -12.69
C PHE A 268 -14.32 10.36 -12.78
N THR A 269 -13.53 11.10 -13.55
CA THR A 269 -13.78 12.51 -13.82
C THR A 269 -14.74 12.70 -15.00
N PRO A 270 -15.43 13.84 -15.11
CA PRO A 270 -16.31 14.10 -16.24
C PRO A 270 -15.64 13.89 -17.59
N ALA A 271 -16.30 13.18 -18.49
CA ALA A 271 -15.75 12.82 -19.79
C ALA A 271 -15.85 13.97 -20.81
N THR A 272 -16.86 14.84 -20.68
CA THR A 272 -17.09 15.98 -21.58
C THR A 272 -17.10 17.32 -20.84
N GLU A 273 -16.94 18.39 -21.58
CA GLU A 273 -16.98 19.76 -21.05
C GLU A 273 -18.38 20.13 -20.54
N GLU A 274 -19.44 19.62 -21.20
CA GLU A 274 -20.83 19.81 -20.80
C GLU A 274 -21.09 19.12 -19.46
N GLU A 275 -20.69 17.86 -19.31
CA GLU A 275 -20.82 17.11 -18.06
C GLU A 275 -20.05 17.80 -16.93
N TYR A 276 -18.84 18.29 -17.21
CA TYR A 276 -18.04 19.03 -16.25
C TYR A 276 -18.78 20.27 -15.74
N LYS A 277 -19.29 21.11 -16.65
CA LYS A 277 -20.02 22.34 -16.29
C LYS A 277 -21.27 22.05 -15.49
N GLU A 278 -22.04 21.03 -15.88
CA GLU A 278 -23.25 20.61 -15.18
C GLU A 278 -22.93 20.16 -13.74
N LYS A 279 -21.97 19.24 -13.59
CA LYS A 279 -21.56 18.72 -12.27
C LYS A 279 -20.97 19.82 -11.39
N ARG A 280 -20.13 20.71 -11.94
CA ARG A 280 -19.59 21.84 -11.20
C ARG A 280 -20.69 22.78 -10.74
N ALA A 281 -21.64 23.12 -11.58
CA ALA A 281 -22.77 23.99 -11.23
C ALA A 281 -23.61 23.36 -10.08
N ALA A 282 -23.92 22.08 -10.18
CA ALA A 282 -24.67 21.36 -9.14
C ALA A 282 -23.90 21.31 -7.81
N ALA A 283 -22.59 21.04 -7.86
CA ALA A 283 -21.75 21.04 -6.68
C ALA A 283 -21.68 22.41 -5.99
N ARG A 284 -21.44 23.48 -6.77
CA ARG A 284 -21.40 24.85 -6.26
C ARG A 284 -22.72 25.27 -5.63
N LEU A 285 -23.85 24.93 -6.27
CA LEU A 285 -25.19 25.19 -5.72
C LEU A 285 -25.34 24.53 -4.36
N LYS A 286 -25.02 23.24 -4.25
CA LYS A 286 -25.14 22.47 -2.99
C LYS A 286 -24.21 23.01 -1.89
N LEU A 287 -22.95 23.31 -2.21
CA LEU A 287 -21.99 23.88 -1.26
C LEU A 287 -22.48 25.24 -0.73
N ARG A 288 -22.98 26.11 -1.61
CA ARG A 288 -23.52 27.42 -1.23
C ARG A 288 -24.81 27.31 -0.42
N GLU A 289 -25.70 26.40 -0.79
CA GLU A 289 -26.95 26.13 -0.06
C GLU A 289 -26.65 25.72 1.39
N VAL A 290 -25.76 24.73 1.57
CA VAL A 290 -25.38 24.26 2.92
C VAL A 290 -24.63 25.36 3.68
N ALA A 291 -23.71 26.06 3.06
CA ALA A 291 -23.01 27.18 3.68
C ALA A 291 -23.96 28.31 4.12
N ALA A 292 -24.96 28.64 3.29
CA ALA A 292 -25.99 29.62 3.62
C ALA A 292 -26.85 29.14 4.82
N ALA A 293 -27.24 27.90 4.83
CA ALA A 293 -27.99 27.32 5.95
C ALA A 293 -27.16 27.33 7.27
N MET A 294 -25.88 26.97 7.19
CA MET A 294 -24.97 26.93 8.35
C MET A 294 -24.62 28.33 8.85
N SER A 295 -24.42 29.31 8.00
CA SER A 295 -24.02 30.67 8.38
C SER A 295 -25.18 31.62 8.63
N GLY A 296 -26.38 31.24 8.26
CA GLY A 296 -27.58 32.08 8.37
C GLY A 296 -27.68 33.23 7.35
N LYS A 297 -26.84 33.22 6.31
CA LYS A 297 -26.82 34.25 5.27
C LYS A 297 -26.69 33.66 3.87
N PRO A 298 -27.33 34.26 2.86
CA PRO A 298 -27.10 33.88 1.47
C PRO A 298 -25.62 33.97 1.11
N VAL A 299 -25.15 33.03 0.28
CA VAL A 299 -23.78 33.00 -0.24
C VAL A 299 -23.78 33.51 -1.68
N SER A 300 -22.89 34.45 -1.99
CA SER A 300 -22.76 35.03 -3.33
C SER A 300 -22.46 33.95 -4.39
N GLU A 301 -22.91 34.18 -5.63
CA GLU A 301 -22.60 33.26 -6.74
C GLU A 301 -21.11 33.25 -7.09
N ASP A 302 -20.46 34.37 -6.91
CA ASP A 302 -19.03 34.53 -7.15
C ASP A 302 -18.14 34.26 -5.92
N ALA A 303 -18.74 33.80 -4.81
CA ALA A 303 -18.00 33.38 -3.62
C ALA A 303 -16.94 32.33 -3.93
N ILE A 304 -15.82 32.43 -3.25
CA ILE A 304 -14.70 31.50 -3.36
C ILE A 304 -14.91 30.34 -2.39
N LEU A 305 -14.95 29.13 -2.94
CA LEU A 305 -15.15 27.90 -2.18
C LEU A 305 -13.81 27.17 -2.04
N VAL A 306 -13.33 27.08 -0.81
CA VAL A 306 -12.02 26.50 -0.49
C VAL A 306 -12.22 25.23 0.34
N GLY A 307 -11.44 24.19 0.13
CA GLY A 307 -11.62 22.95 0.89
C GLY A 307 -10.36 22.21 1.24
N ILE A 308 -10.48 21.37 2.25
CA ILE A 308 -9.57 20.28 2.60
C ILE A 308 -10.38 19.01 2.85
N GLY A 309 -9.89 17.88 2.35
CA GLY A 309 -10.49 16.56 2.58
C GLY A 309 -9.43 15.52 2.90
N GLY A 310 -9.82 14.44 3.57
CA GLY A 310 -8.90 13.35 3.92
C GLY A 310 -9.21 12.72 5.26
N ARG A 311 -8.26 11.93 5.80
CA ARG A 311 -8.38 11.32 7.13
C ARG A 311 -8.09 12.34 8.23
N TYR A 312 -8.65 12.09 9.41
CA TYR A 312 -8.43 12.95 10.59
C TYR A 312 -7.02 12.73 11.19
N GLU A 313 -6.01 13.19 10.47
CA GLU A 313 -4.62 13.25 10.93
C GLU A 313 -4.20 14.71 11.00
N TYR A 314 -4.50 15.36 12.12
CA TYR A 314 -4.55 16.82 12.29
C TYR A 314 -3.30 17.55 11.78
N ARG A 315 -2.09 17.10 12.20
CA ARG A 315 -0.81 17.67 11.73
C ARG A 315 -0.37 17.04 10.40
N ASN A 316 -0.46 15.72 10.28
CA ASN A 316 0.11 15.01 9.13
C ASN A 316 -0.59 15.36 7.82
N LYS A 317 -1.90 15.61 7.85
CA LYS A 317 -2.66 16.06 6.67
C LYS A 317 -2.71 17.59 6.53
N GLY A 318 -2.13 18.34 7.47
CA GLY A 318 -2.07 19.80 7.41
C GLY A 318 -3.38 20.49 7.74
N ILE A 319 -4.29 19.86 8.50
CA ILE A 319 -5.55 20.45 8.92
C ILE A 319 -5.28 21.69 9.79
N ASP A 320 -4.28 21.63 10.65
CA ASP A 320 -3.77 22.74 11.45
C ASP A 320 -3.37 23.94 10.60
N VAL A 321 -2.56 23.71 9.58
CA VAL A 321 -2.13 24.76 8.64
C VAL A 321 -3.32 25.34 7.88
N PHE A 322 -4.25 24.49 7.43
CA PHE A 322 -5.47 24.97 6.72
C PHE A 322 -6.26 25.94 7.59
N ILE A 323 -6.54 25.58 8.84
CA ILE A 323 -7.30 26.42 9.77
C ILE A 323 -6.56 27.73 10.04
N ASP A 324 -5.27 27.67 10.32
CA ASP A 324 -4.45 28.84 10.64
C ASP A 324 -4.30 29.77 9.41
N ALA A 325 -4.19 29.22 8.19
CA ALA A 325 -4.13 29.99 6.96
C ALA A 325 -5.44 30.72 6.67
N VAL A 326 -6.58 30.05 6.79
CA VAL A 326 -7.91 30.68 6.64
C VAL A 326 -8.10 31.76 7.70
N ASN A 327 -7.72 31.51 8.96
CA ASN A 327 -7.79 32.51 10.02
C ASN A 327 -6.89 33.71 9.75
N LYS A 328 -5.70 33.51 9.18
CA LYS A 328 -4.78 34.59 8.83
C LYS A 328 -5.36 35.51 7.76
N VAL A 329 -6.07 34.97 6.77
CA VAL A 329 -6.82 35.77 5.81
C VAL A 329 -7.98 36.49 6.48
N ARG A 330 -8.75 35.80 7.35
CA ARG A 330 -9.91 36.34 8.07
C ARG A 330 -9.56 37.54 8.96
N THR A 331 -8.41 37.51 9.62
CA THR A 331 -7.98 38.54 10.55
C THR A 331 -7.16 39.67 9.90
N SER A 332 -6.91 39.55 8.60
CA SER A 332 -6.24 40.61 7.82
C SER A 332 -7.23 41.64 7.29
N ASP A 333 -6.71 42.68 6.64
CA ASP A 333 -7.49 43.72 5.94
C ASP A 333 -7.94 43.29 4.54
N PHE A 334 -8.05 41.98 4.31
CA PHE A 334 -8.43 41.42 3.00
C PHE A 334 -9.79 41.96 2.51
N ARG A 335 -9.84 42.47 1.25
CA ARG A 335 -11.00 43.10 0.61
C ARG A 335 -11.44 42.38 -0.67
N GLY A 336 -11.17 41.07 -0.78
CA GLY A 336 -11.59 40.28 -1.93
C GLY A 336 -13.03 39.79 -1.85
N LYS A 337 -13.36 38.83 -2.72
CA LYS A 337 -14.63 38.11 -2.71
C LYS A 337 -14.82 37.38 -1.38
N GLU A 338 -16.08 37.09 -1.01
CA GLU A 338 -16.34 36.27 0.18
C GLU A 338 -15.77 34.85 0.02
N ILE A 339 -15.29 34.26 1.11
CA ILE A 339 -14.64 32.97 1.13
C ILE A 339 -15.37 32.02 2.07
N HIS A 340 -15.70 30.85 1.57
CA HIS A 340 -16.28 29.76 2.35
C HIS A 340 -15.32 28.58 2.37
N ALA A 341 -14.80 28.24 3.54
CA ALA A 341 -13.82 27.20 3.77
C ALA A 341 -14.46 25.93 4.38
N PHE A 342 -14.34 24.81 3.69
CA PHE A 342 -14.92 23.53 4.08
C PHE A 342 -13.85 22.57 4.54
N ILE A 343 -13.95 22.07 5.78
CA ILE A 343 -13.13 21.02 6.35
C ILE A 343 -13.92 19.72 6.27
N MET A 344 -13.70 18.94 5.20
CA MET A 344 -14.41 17.69 4.92
C MET A 344 -13.59 16.50 5.45
N ILE A 345 -13.52 16.38 6.76
CA ILE A 345 -12.68 15.40 7.48
C ILE A 345 -13.57 14.52 8.35
N PRO A 346 -13.79 13.26 8.02
CA PRO A 346 -14.60 12.34 8.81
C PRO A 346 -14.10 12.23 10.25
N SER A 347 -15.02 12.33 11.20
CA SER A 347 -14.81 12.14 12.62
C SER A 347 -15.99 11.38 13.22
N GLY A 348 -15.84 10.89 14.46
CA GLY A 348 -16.95 10.26 15.17
C GLY A 348 -18.10 11.24 15.41
N HIS A 349 -19.31 10.90 14.93
CA HIS A 349 -20.50 11.72 15.07
C HIS A 349 -21.77 10.90 15.32
N ASN A 350 -22.78 11.53 15.91
CA ASN A 350 -24.09 10.95 16.23
C ASN A 350 -25.20 11.31 15.22
N GLY A 351 -24.82 11.51 13.96
CA GLY A 351 -25.72 11.86 12.87
C GLY A 351 -25.71 13.36 12.51
N ALA A 352 -26.43 13.69 11.45
CA ALA A 352 -26.58 15.06 10.96
C ALA A 352 -27.26 15.97 12.01
N ASP A 353 -26.87 17.24 12.04
CA ASP A 353 -27.49 18.25 12.88
C ASP A 353 -28.95 18.46 12.42
N ARG A 354 -29.92 18.14 13.31
CA ARG A 354 -31.33 18.11 12.99
C ARG A 354 -31.90 19.49 12.66
N ASP A 355 -31.43 20.53 13.33
CA ASP A 355 -31.89 21.89 13.08
C ASP A 355 -31.35 22.41 11.76
N LEU A 356 -30.13 22.06 11.39
CA LEU A 356 -29.57 22.32 10.07
C LEU A 356 -30.37 21.60 8.97
N VAL A 357 -30.66 20.31 9.15
CA VAL A 357 -31.45 19.53 8.19
C VAL A 357 -32.84 20.13 8.03
N ALA A 358 -33.52 20.45 9.13
CA ALA A 358 -34.85 21.09 9.08
C ALA A 358 -34.79 22.44 8.35
N LYS A 359 -33.73 23.21 8.53
CA LYS A 359 -33.54 24.49 7.81
C LYS A 359 -33.32 24.27 6.31
N LEU A 360 -32.52 23.27 5.91
CA LEU A 360 -32.34 22.89 4.50
C LEU A 360 -33.63 22.42 3.86
N GLU A 361 -34.52 21.78 4.60
CA GLU A 361 -35.85 21.38 4.14
C GLU A 361 -36.89 22.51 4.15
N GLY A 362 -36.52 23.73 4.55
CA GLY A 362 -37.42 24.89 4.64
C GLY A 362 -38.40 24.80 5.82
N LYS A 363 -38.14 23.95 6.82
CA LYS A 363 -39.00 23.71 8.00
C LYS A 363 -38.39 24.24 9.31
N GLY A 364 -37.09 24.59 9.28
CA GLY A 364 -36.34 24.99 10.47
C GLY A 364 -36.37 26.50 10.72
N SER A 365 -35.79 26.94 11.88
CA SER A 365 -35.60 28.34 12.20
C SER A 365 -34.64 29.01 11.23
N ALA A 366 -35.05 30.16 10.68
CA ALA A 366 -34.18 30.96 9.80
C ALA A 366 -32.93 31.48 10.53
N ASP A 367 -33.03 31.71 11.86
CA ASP A 367 -31.96 32.25 12.67
C ASP A 367 -30.95 31.18 13.15
N TYR A 368 -31.24 29.90 12.95
CA TYR A 368 -30.31 28.82 13.32
C TYR A 368 -29.01 28.91 12.55
N THR A 369 -27.90 28.81 13.26
CA THR A 369 -26.55 28.78 12.67
C THR A 369 -25.69 27.69 13.36
N THR A 370 -24.79 27.10 12.61
CA THR A 370 -23.81 26.12 13.12
C THR A 370 -22.52 26.15 12.30
N GLN A 371 -21.40 25.83 12.93
CA GLN A 371 -20.12 25.64 12.24
C GLN A 371 -19.84 24.17 11.90
N VAL A 372 -20.59 23.25 12.52
CA VAL A 372 -20.38 21.80 12.39
C VAL A 372 -21.67 21.18 11.87
N SER A 373 -21.57 20.44 10.79
CA SER A 373 -22.75 19.88 10.09
C SER A 373 -23.38 18.66 10.79
N HIS A 374 -22.66 18.04 11.72
CA HIS A 374 -23.09 16.82 12.44
C HIS A 374 -22.74 16.92 13.91
N TYR A 375 -23.49 16.22 14.78
CA TYR A 375 -23.24 16.16 16.21
C TYR A 375 -22.01 15.30 16.50
N LEU A 376 -20.89 15.92 16.89
CA LEU A 376 -19.68 15.22 17.27
C LEU A 376 -19.90 14.33 18.50
N MET A 377 -19.29 13.13 18.53
CA MET A 377 -19.33 12.26 19.71
C MET A 377 -18.59 12.87 20.90
N ASN A 378 -17.45 13.52 20.65
CA ASN A 378 -16.58 14.08 21.68
C ASN A 378 -16.20 15.55 21.35
N PRO A 379 -17.14 16.50 21.35
CA PRO A 379 -16.89 17.86 20.86
C PRO A 379 -15.87 18.63 21.72
N GLU A 380 -15.71 18.27 22.99
CA GLU A 380 -14.77 18.92 23.92
C GLU A 380 -13.29 18.57 23.58
N TYR A 381 -13.06 17.38 23.03
CA TYR A 381 -11.73 16.88 22.70
C TYR A 381 -11.40 16.98 21.22
N ASP A 382 -12.33 17.47 20.40
CA ASP A 382 -12.11 17.61 18.96
C ASP A 382 -11.13 18.76 18.67
N ARG A 383 -10.05 18.46 17.97
CA ARG A 383 -8.96 19.41 17.72
C ARG A 383 -9.35 20.52 16.74
N ILE A 384 -10.24 20.25 15.77
CA ILE A 384 -10.70 21.23 14.78
C ILE A 384 -11.56 22.27 15.47
N THR A 385 -12.61 21.86 16.18
CA THR A 385 -13.48 22.77 16.92
C THR A 385 -12.76 23.44 18.10
N GLY A 386 -11.81 22.74 18.72
CA GLY A 386 -10.89 23.32 19.71
C GLY A 386 -10.11 24.49 19.13
N ARG A 387 -9.53 24.31 17.93
CA ARG A 387 -8.78 25.37 17.24
C ARG A 387 -9.69 26.54 16.83
N PHE A 388 -10.94 26.28 16.42
CA PHE A 388 -11.91 27.35 16.18
C PHE A 388 -12.13 28.22 17.42
N ARG A 389 -12.30 27.60 18.58
CA ARG A 389 -12.48 28.33 19.86
C ARG A 389 -11.24 29.15 20.21
N GLU A 390 -10.04 28.56 20.08
CA GLU A 390 -8.77 29.26 20.36
C GLU A 390 -8.58 30.51 19.50
N LEU A 391 -8.95 30.42 18.23
CA LEU A 391 -8.78 31.51 17.25
C LEU A 391 -9.98 32.46 17.16
N GLY A 392 -11.06 32.21 17.92
CA GLY A 392 -12.29 33.00 17.85
C GLY A 392 -12.96 32.94 16.47
N ILE A 393 -12.94 31.79 15.81
CA ILE A 393 -13.64 31.60 14.53
C ILE A 393 -15.10 31.28 14.84
N ALA A 394 -15.99 32.26 14.64
CA ALA A 394 -17.39 32.16 15.00
C ALA A 394 -18.36 32.40 13.80
N ASN A 395 -17.88 32.49 12.57
CA ASN A 395 -18.69 32.78 11.39
C ASN A 395 -19.59 34.04 11.57
N ALA A 396 -19.05 35.08 12.22
CA ALA A 396 -19.79 36.32 12.48
C ALA A 396 -20.44 36.88 11.22
N ALA A 397 -21.61 37.49 11.39
CA ALA A 397 -22.45 37.92 10.27
C ALA A 397 -21.76 38.91 9.29
N ASP A 398 -20.87 39.72 9.81
CA ASP A 398 -20.08 40.74 9.08
C ASP A 398 -18.77 40.20 8.51
N SER A 399 -18.39 38.96 8.84
CA SER A 399 -17.17 38.37 8.31
C SER A 399 -17.34 37.92 6.85
N ASN A 400 -16.45 38.34 5.98
CA ASN A 400 -16.35 37.86 4.61
C ASN A 400 -15.79 36.43 4.48
N ILE A 401 -15.33 35.85 5.58
CA ILE A 401 -14.72 34.52 5.56
C ILE A 401 -15.43 33.63 6.60
N LYS A 402 -15.95 32.52 6.12
CA LYS A 402 -16.68 31.54 6.93
C LYS A 402 -15.96 30.18 6.87
N VAL A 403 -16.01 29.43 7.97
CA VAL A 403 -15.36 28.12 8.08
C VAL A 403 -16.38 27.09 8.56
N TYR A 404 -16.43 25.97 7.90
CA TYR A 404 -17.36 24.88 8.19
C TYR A 404 -16.62 23.56 8.40
N PHE A 405 -17.00 22.81 9.45
CA PHE A 405 -16.50 21.47 9.68
C PHE A 405 -17.58 20.44 9.34
N ILE A 406 -17.21 19.50 8.46
CA ILE A 406 -18.05 18.43 7.95
C ILE A 406 -17.46 17.09 8.43
N PRO A 407 -17.82 16.60 9.63
CA PRO A 407 -17.21 15.41 10.23
C PRO A 407 -17.83 14.09 9.73
N SER A 408 -18.31 14.04 8.53
CA SER A 408 -18.95 12.85 7.96
C SER A 408 -18.28 12.38 6.69
N TYR A 409 -18.35 11.07 6.43
CA TYR A 409 -18.03 10.52 5.12
C TYR A 409 -19.07 10.97 4.09
N LEU A 410 -18.61 11.67 3.08
CA LEU A 410 -19.44 12.13 1.97
C LEU A 410 -19.62 11.00 0.95
N ASN A 411 -20.52 10.08 1.27
CA ASN A 411 -20.82 8.88 0.48
C ASN A 411 -22.10 8.98 -0.34
N GLY A 412 -22.78 10.14 -0.30
CA GLY A 412 -24.07 10.40 -0.95
C GLY A 412 -25.27 10.24 -0.01
N ASN A 413 -25.06 9.91 1.26
CA ASN A 413 -26.12 9.67 2.25
C ASN A 413 -25.71 10.13 3.65
N ASP A 414 -25.04 11.28 3.73
CA ASP A 414 -24.56 11.87 4.98
C ASP A 414 -25.66 12.63 5.76
N GLY A 415 -26.79 12.89 5.13
CA GLY A 415 -27.93 13.59 5.76
C GLY A 415 -27.90 15.12 5.63
N VAL A 416 -26.82 15.71 5.12
CA VAL A 416 -26.68 17.17 4.92
C VAL A 416 -26.44 17.49 3.45
N PHE A 417 -25.36 17.04 2.87
CA PHE A 417 -25.04 17.23 1.46
C PHE A 417 -25.74 16.21 0.57
N ASN A 418 -25.77 14.96 0.99
CA ASN A 418 -26.29 13.83 0.24
C ASN A 418 -25.68 13.71 -1.18
N MET A 419 -24.42 14.12 -1.29
CA MET A 419 -23.59 14.02 -2.48
C MET A 419 -22.26 13.33 -2.13
N LYS A 420 -21.68 12.63 -3.11
CA LYS A 420 -20.38 11.99 -2.90
C LYS A 420 -19.27 13.04 -2.88
N TYR A 421 -18.15 12.71 -2.23
CA TYR A 421 -17.01 13.62 -2.10
C TYR A 421 -16.55 14.21 -3.44
N TYR A 422 -16.42 13.39 -4.49
CA TYR A 422 -16.00 13.88 -5.81
C TYR A 422 -17.05 14.79 -6.47
N ASP A 423 -18.32 14.54 -6.22
CA ASP A 423 -19.42 15.37 -6.75
C ASP A 423 -19.45 16.75 -6.08
N LEU A 424 -18.89 16.89 -4.87
CA LEU A 424 -18.71 18.18 -4.18
C LEU A 424 -17.35 18.82 -4.52
N LEU A 425 -16.29 18.03 -4.59
CA LEU A 425 -14.92 18.47 -4.87
C LEU A 425 -14.84 19.34 -6.13
N ILE A 426 -15.52 18.91 -7.21
CA ILE A 426 -15.55 19.62 -8.49
C ILE A 426 -16.09 21.06 -8.39
N GLY A 427 -16.84 21.38 -7.33
CA GLY A 427 -17.41 22.72 -7.08
C GLY A 427 -16.45 23.69 -6.40
N LEU A 428 -15.32 23.22 -5.88
CA LEU A 428 -14.36 24.07 -5.18
C LEU A 428 -13.52 24.91 -6.16
N ASP A 429 -13.01 26.03 -5.67
CA ASP A 429 -12.11 26.94 -6.41
C ASP A 429 -10.65 26.72 -6.03
N LEU A 430 -10.40 26.16 -4.84
CA LEU A 430 -9.08 25.84 -4.31
C LEU A 430 -9.18 24.72 -3.29
N THR A 431 -8.25 23.78 -3.35
CA THR A 431 -8.01 22.83 -2.24
C THR A 431 -6.63 23.03 -1.67
N LEU A 432 -6.50 22.83 -0.36
CA LEU A 432 -5.22 22.92 0.32
C LEU A 432 -4.95 21.63 1.09
N PHE A 433 -3.85 20.99 0.73
CA PHE A 433 -3.35 19.78 1.39
C PHE A 433 -1.92 20.03 1.88
N PRO A 434 -1.74 20.91 2.87
CA PRO A 434 -0.42 21.31 3.34
C PRO A 434 0.17 20.24 4.27
N SER A 435 0.28 19.00 3.79
CA SER A 435 0.66 17.82 4.56
C SER A 435 2.08 17.89 5.11
N TYR A 436 2.25 17.39 6.33
CA TYR A 436 3.56 17.14 6.94
C TYR A 436 4.06 15.71 6.66
N TYR A 437 3.14 14.73 6.66
CA TYR A 437 3.45 13.34 6.39
C TYR A 437 2.49 12.77 5.36
N GLU A 438 2.94 12.65 4.13
CA GLU A 438 2.15 12.15 3.01
C GLU A 438 3.04 11.37 2.03
N PRO A 439 3.15 10.04 2.17
CA PRO A 439 4.04 9.23 1.34
C PRO A 439 3.82 9.41 -0.17
N TRP A 440 2.59 9.60 -0.60
CA TRP A 440 2.25 9.97 -1.98
C TRP A 440 1.35 11.20 -2.02
N GLY A 441 0.06 11.06 -1.80
CA GLY A 441 -0.93 12.14 -1.83
C GLY A 441 -1.89 12.05 -2.99
N TYR A 442 -2.87 11.16 -2.90
CA TYR A 442 -3.94 11.08 -3.87
C TYR A 442 -4.88 12.28 -3.83
N THR A 443 -5.16 12.83 -2.65
CA THR A 443 -6.10 13.95 -2.50
C THR A 443 -5.73 15.19 -3.32
N PRO A 444 -4.48 15.69 -3.34
CA PRO A 444 -4.12 16.78 -4.25
C PRO A 444 -4.22 16.36 -5.74
N LEU A 445 -3.84 15.13 -6.07
CA LEU A 445 -3.89 14.62 -7.43
C LEU A 445 -5.33 14.51 -7.95
N GLU A 446 -6.24 14.00 -7.14
CA GLU A 446 -7.67 13.92 -7.44
C GLU A 446 -8.28 15.32 -7.64
N SER A 447 -7.96 16.28 -6.77
CA SER A 447 -8.39 17.67 -6.92
C SER A 447 -7.97 18.26 -8.27
N LEU A 448 -6.71 18.07 -8.65
CA LEU A 448 -6.20 18.53 -9.95
C LEU A 448 -6.94 17.88 -11.12
N ALA A 449 -7.24 16.58 -11.02
CA ALA A 449 -7.99 15.86 -12.06
C ALA A 449 -9.41 16.41 -12.25
N PHE A 450 -10.05 16.89 -11.17
CA PHE A 450 -11.32 17.62 -11.21
C PHE A 450 -11.18 19.10 -11.54
N ARG A 451 -10.03 19.53 -12.06
CA ARG A 451 -9.70 20.92 -12.41
C ARG A 451 -9.78 21.90 -11.22
N VAL A 452 -9.48 21.42 -10.02
CA VAL A 452 -9.44 22.28 -8.84
C VAL A 452 -7.99 22.67 -8.57
N PRO A 453 -7.64 23.97 -8.67
CA PRO A 453 -6.33 24.45 -8.25
C PRO A 453 -6.00 23.99 -6.83
N THR A 454 -4.77 23.57 -6.61
CA THR A 454 -4.41 22.81 -5.39
C THR A 454 -3.08 23.30 -4.82
N LEU A 455 -3.00 23.34 -3.48
CA LEU A 455 -1.75 23.51 -2.75
C LEU A 455 -1.39 22.20 -2.05
N THR A 456 -0.14 21.78 -2.20
CA THR A 456 0.48 20.67 -1.45
C THR A 456 1.87 21.07 -0.97
N THR A 457 2.66 20.16 -0.43
CA THR A 457 4.00 20.46 0.12
C THR A 457 5.09 19.58 -0.49
N SER A 458 6.35 19.99 -0.31
CA SER A 458 7.53 19.19 -0.64
C SER A 458 7.68 17.90 0.21
N LEU A 459 6.92 17.77 1.31
CA LEU A 459 6.85 16.56 2.13
C LEU A 459 5.77 15.58 1.67
N ALA A 460 4.97 15.92 0.67
CA ALA A 460 4.09 14.99 -0.02
C ALA A 460 4.79 14.40 -1.24
N GLY A 461 4.76 13.08 -1.39
CA GLY A 461 5.43 12.39 -2.50
C GLY A 461 5.02 12.91 -3.87
N PHE A 462 3.71 13.14 -4.08
CA PHE A 462 3.19 13.73 -5.31
C PHE A 462 3.67 15.19 -5.50
N GLY A 463 3.72 15.99 -4.44
CA GLY A 463 4.24 17.37 -4.52
C GLY A 463 5.70 17.39 -4.97
N MET A 464 6.54 16.56 -4.39
CA MET A 464 7.93 16.38 -4.81
C MET A 464 8.02 15.85 -6.26
N TRP A 465 7.15 14.93 -6.66
CA TRP A 465 7.06 14.43 -8.02
C TRP A 465 6.80 15.55 -9.04
N VAL A 466 5.85 16.43 -8.76
CA VAL A 466 5.55 17.60 -9.61
C VAL A 466 6.78 18.50 -9.74
N GLN A 467 7.46 18.84 -8.64
CA GLN A 467 8.65 19.69 -8.68
C GLN A 467 9.76 19.12 -9.56
N THR A 468 9.91 17.83 -9.61
CA THR A 468 11.00 17.16 -10.34
C THR A 468 10.65 16.79 -11.78
N HIS A 469 9.38 16.62 -12.12
CA HIS A 469 8.95 16.08 -13.42
C HIS A 469 8.09 17.03 -14.26
N TYR A 470 7.75 18.19 -13.73
CA TYR A 470 6.94 19.16 -14.43
C TYR A 470 7.58 20.55 -14.34
N ASN A 471 8.30 20.93 -15.39
CA ASN A 471 9.16 22.13 -15.45
C ASN A 471 8.47 23.38 -16.02
N LYS A 472 7.14 23.48 -15.97
CA LYS A 472 6.39 24.65 -16.43
C LYS A 472 5.94 25.51 -15.23
N GLU A 473 5.58 26.76 -15.47
CA GLU A 473 4.82 27.52 -14.48
C GLU A 473 3.50 26.80 -14.18
N HIS A 474 3.12 26.76 -12.92
CA HIS A 474 2.04 25.90 -12.45
C HIS A 474 0.95 26.71 -11.74
N PRO A 475 0.14 27.50 -12.44
CA PRO A 475 -0.92 28.25 -11.78
C PRO A 475 -1.98 27.33 -11.15
N GLY A 476 -2.11 26.07 -11.65
CA GLY A 476 -3.03 25.07 -11.12
C GLY A 476 -2.54 24.35 -9.86
N ILE A 477 -1.22 24.35 -9.57
CA ILE A 477 -0.67 23.71 -8.38
C ILE A 477 0.39 24.59 -7.73
N THR A 478 0.38 24.64 -6.42
CA THR A 478 1.43 25.23 -5.59
C THR A 478 2.04 24.16 -4.71
N VAL A 479 3.35 23.93 -4.84
CA VAL A 479 4.10 23.04 -3.93
C VAL A 479 4.92 23.91 -2.99
N VAL A 480 4.51 23.94 -1.72
CA VAL A 480 5.16 24.75 -0.68
C VAL A 480 6.29 23.94 -0.05
N GLU A 481 7.46 24.57 0.09
CA GLU A 481 8.54 23.97 0.86
C GLU A 481 8.13 23.82 2.33
N ARG A 482 8.18 22.60 2.85
CA ARG A 482 7.88 22.29 4.24
C ARG A 482 8.99 21.48 4.88
N ASN A 483 9.30 21.79 6.15
CA ASN A 483 10.24 21.07 6.99
C ASN A 483 9.76 21.04 8.44
N ASP A 484 10.58 20.58 9.38
CA ASP A 484 10.19 20.45 10.77
C ASP A 484 10.02 21.78 11.50
N SER A 485 10.56 22.88 10.98
CA SER A 485 10.69 24.18 11.68
C SER A 485 9.97 25.37 11.02
N ASN A 486 9.46 25.22 9.77
CA ASN A 486 8.92 26.34 8.99
C ASN A 486 7.38 26.41 8.97
N TYR A 487 6.72 25.97 10.03
CA TYR A 487 5.24 25.95 10.11
C TYR A 487 4.58 27.28 9.71
N GLN A 488 5.10 28.40 10.24
CA GLN A 488 4.52 29.72 9.97
C GLN A 488 4.69 30.18 8.52
N ASP A 489 5.78 29.78 7.87
CA ASP A 489 6.01 30.08 6.45
C ASP A 489 5.01 29.30 5.57
N VAL A 490 4.72 28.06 5.93
CA VAL A 490 3.70 27.23 5.26
C VAL A 490 2.29 27.82 5.44
N VAL A 491 1.95 28.29 6.64
CA VAL A 491 0.69 29.00 6.91
C VAL A 491 0.58 30.26 6.06
N GLU A 492 1.64 31.06 5.99
CA GLU A 492 1.66 32.28 5.17
C GLU A 492 1.49 31.97 3.68
N ALA A 493 2.22 30.98 3.17
CA ALA A 493 2.11 30.55 1.77
C ALA A 493 0.68 30.07 1.43
N ALA A 494 0.07 29.30 2.32
CA ALA A 494 -1.30 28.83 2.17
C ALA A 494 -2.31 30.02 2.22
N ALA A 495 -2.13 30.97 3.13
CA ALA A 495 -2.94 32.18 3.23
C ALA A 495 -2.82 33.04 1.93
N ASN A 496 -1.60 33.18 1.42
CA ASN A 496 -1.35 33.93 0.18
C ASN A 496 -2.02 33.26 -1.01
N ARG A 497 -2.02 31.92 -1.07
CA ARG A 497 -2.72 31.20 -2.14
C ARG A 497 -4.25 31.39 -2.07
N ILE A 498 -4.83 31.43 -0.87
CA ILE A 498 -6.25 31.75 -0.68
C ILE A 498 -6.56 33.17 -1.19
N ARG A 499 -5.74 34.16 -0.81
CA ARG A 499 -5.91 35.56 -1.27
C ARG A 499 -5.82 35.67 -2.78
N GLU A 500 -4.83 35.02 -3.38
CA GLU A 500 -4.61 35.01 -4.84
C GLU A 500 -5.84 34.50 -5.59
N ILE A 501 -6.35 33.31 -5.25
CA ILE A 501 -7.54 32.71 -5.89
C ILE A 501 -8.77 33.60 -5.75
N ALA A 502 -8.88 34.34 -4.66
CA ALA A 502 -9.99 35.27 -4.43
C ALA A 502 -9.89 36.59 -5.21
N LEU A 503 -8.73 36.92 -5.79
CA LEU A 503 -8.46 38.15 -6.51
C LEU A 503 -8.29 37.96 -8.01
N VAL A 504 -8.03 36.75 -8.51
CA VAL A 504 -7.87 36.49 -9.95
C VAL A 504 -9.17 36.72 -10.73
N THR A 505 -9.01 37.13 -12.00
CA THR A 505 -10.15 37.23 -12.93
C THR A 505 -10.72 35.86 -13.28
N ASP A 506 -11.91 35.83 -13.89
CA ASP A 506 -12.53 34.57 -14.30
C ASP A 506 -11.71 33.88 -15.41
N GLU A 507 -11.06 34.64 -16.29
CA GLU A 507 -10.15 34.11 -17.31
C GLU A 507 -8.90 33.47 -16.68
N GLN A 508 -8.27 34.13 -15.72
CA GLN A 508 -7.14 33.57 -14.98
C GLN A 508 -7.53 32.34 -14.19
N ARG A 509 -8.73 32.36 -13.60
CA ARG A 509 -9.26 31.17 -12.88
C ARG A 509 -9.43 29.99 -13.82
N GLN A 510 -9.96 30.22 -15.03
CA GLN A 510 -10.09 29.16 -16.04
C GLN A 510 -8.72 28.61 -16.44
N GLU A 511 -7.72 29.46 -16.63
CA GLU A 511 -6.34 29.05 -16.90
C GLU A 511 -5.79 28.15 -15.78
N TYR A 512 -6.03 28.53 -14.49
CA TYR A 512 -5.60 27.75 -13.35
C TYR A 512 -6.27 26.36 -13.32
N MET A 513 -7.56 26.30 -13.64
CA MET A 513 -8.34 25.07 -13.72
C MET A 513 -7.84 24.16 -14.84
N ASP A 514 -7.55 24.71 -16.01
CA ASP A 514 -7.05 23.95 -17.16
C ASP A 514 -5.64 23.41 -16.90
N ASN A 515 -4.78 24.21 -16.29
CA ASN A 515 -3.45 23.78 -15.88
C ASN A 515 -3.51 22.70 -14.77
N ALA A 516 -4.44 22.80 -13.82
CA ALA A 516 -4.64 21.77 -12.81
C ALA A 516 -4.92 20.41 -13.47
N LYS A 517 -5.80 20.34 -14.46
CA LYS A 517 -6.07 19.14 -15.23
C LYS A 517 -4.82 18.64 -15.96
N GLU A 518 -4.07 19.51 -16.62
CA GLU A 518 -2.83 19.16 -17.32
C GLU A 518 -1.83 18.51 -16.35
N VAL A 519 -1.60 19.11 -15.19
CA VAL A 519 -0.67 18.58 -14.18
C VAL A 519 -1.08 17.20 -13.70
N SER A 520 -2.36 16.91 -13.52
CA SER A 520 -2.81 15.58 -13.08
C SER A 520 -2.40 14.46 -14.03
N THR A 521 -2.25 14.76 -15.33
CA THR A 521 -1.93 13.74 -16.34
C THR A 521 -0.52 13.16 -16.22
N ILE A 522 0.41 13.87 -15.57
CA ILE A 522 1.79 13.34 -15.39
C ILE A 522 1.83 12.09 -14.51
N ALA A 523 0.83 11.90 -13.66
CA ALA A 523 0.73 10.76 -12.75
C ALA A 523 -0.19 9.64 -13.28
N LEU A 524 -0.67 9.71 -14.52
CA LEU A 524 -1.45 8.62 -15.11
C LEU A 524 -0.65 7.32 -15.18
N TRP A 525 -1.32 6.18 -15.05
CA TRP A 525 -0.68 4.87 -15.10
C TRP A 525 0.15 4.64 -16.36
N GLU A 526 -0.26 5.20 -17.49
CA GLU A 526 0.53 5.12 -18.74
C GLU A 526 1.94 5.71 -18.60
N ASN A 527 2.12 6.69 -17.69
CA ASN A 527 3.40 7.31 -17.39
C ASN A 527 4.12 6.62 -16.22
N GLN A 528 3.38 6.11 -15.24
CA GLN A 528 3.97 5.54 -14.03
C GLN A 528 4.33 4.06 -14.14
N ILE A 529 3.65 3.31 -15.00
CA ILE A 529 3.85 1.87 -15.10
C ILE A 529 5.28 1.46 -15.49
N GLN A 530 6.00 2.31 -16.18
CA GLN A 530 7.39 2.05 -16.59
C GLN A 530 8.31 1.78 -15.39
N TYR A 531 8.09 2.45 -14.25
CA TYR A 531 8.88 2.25 -13.03
C TYR A 531 8.62 0.88 -12.41
N TYR A 532 7.37 0.43 -12.44
CA TYR A 532 7.01 -0.92 -12.01
C TYR A 532 7.59 -1.98 -12.93
N GLN A 533 7.51 -1.77 -14.25
CA GLN A 533 8.11 -2.68 -15.23
C GLN A 533 9.63 -2.78 -15.07
N GLN A 534 10.30 -1.67 -14.75
CA GLN A 534 11.71 -1.65 -14.41
C GLN A 534 11.98 -2.50 -13.17
N ALA A 535 11.21 -2.32 -12.10
CA ALA A 535 11.34 -3.10 -10.86
C ALA A 535 11.13 -4.59 -11.13
N TYR A 536 10.11 -4.97 -11.90
CA TYR A 536 9.84 -6.37 -12.26
C TYR A 536 10.97 -6.98 -13.10
N SER A 537 11.48 -6.24 -14.10
CA SER A 537 12.61 -6.69 -14.92
C SER A 537 13.84 -6.95 -14.07
N GLN A 538 14.22 -6.01 -13.21
CA GLN A 538 15.37 -6.16 -12.31
C GLN A 538 15.16 -7.32 -11.31
N ALA A 539 13.93 -7.53 -10.82
CA ALA A 539 13.64 -8.65 -9.94
C ALA A 539 13.84 -10.00 -10.62
N ILE A 540 13.38 -10.12 -11.86
CA ILE A 540 13.58 -11.33 -12.69
C ILE A 540 15.08 -11.57 -12.93
N GLU A 541 15.84 -10.54 -13.23
CA GLU A 541 17.29 -10.63 -13.47
C GLU A 541 18.05 -11.06 -12.20
N LYS A 542 17.74 -10.45 -11.05
CA LYS A 542 18.36 -10.81 -9.76
C LYS A 542 18.02 -12.26 -9.36
N MET A 543 16.76 -12.65 -9.51
CA MET A 543 16.33 -14.02 -9.24
C MET A 543 17.08 -15.02 -10.12
N LYS A 544 17.16 -14.77 -11.44
CA LYS A 544 17.90 -15.63 -12.37
C LYS A 544 19.37 -15.73 -11.99
N ALA A 545 20.04 -14.61 -11.76
CA ALA A 545 21.44 -14.58 -11.37
C ALA A 545 21.70 -15.36 -10.05
N ALA A 546 20.80 -15.28 -9.08
CA ALA A 546 20.89 -16.06 -7.86
C ALA A 546 20.74 -17.56 -8.11
N MET A 547 19.83 -17.96 -9.01
CA MET A 547 19.65 -19.37 -9.40
C MET A 547 20.83 -19.90 -10.21
N ASP A 548 21.37 -19.11 -11.15
CA ASP A 548 22.55 -19.47 -11.93
C ASP A 548 23.79 -19.64 -11.06
N ASN A 549 24.03 -18.73 -10.12
CA ASN A 549 25.09 -18.86 -9.13
C ASN A 549 24.92 -20.12 -8.28
N TYR A 550 23.68 -20.43 -7.91
CA TYR A 550 23.36 -21.62 -7.14
C TYR A 550 23.63 -22.89 -7.97
N SER A 551 23.23 -22.91 -9.22
CA SER A 551 23.51 -24.01 -10.16
C SER A 551 25.01 -24.19 -10.39
N GLN A 552 25.79 -23.10 -10.58
CA GLN A 552 27.24 -23.15 -10.72
C GLN A 552 27.95 -23.67 -9.46
N ILE A 553 27.46 -23.30 -8.27
CA ILE A 553 27.98 -23.83 -7.01
C ILE A 553 27.67 -25.32 -6.91
N ALA A 554 26.47 -25.72 -7.33
CA ALA A 554 26.02 -27.12 -7.34
C ALA A 554 26.71 -27.98 -8.39
N GLU A 555 27.14 -27.38 -9.52
CA GLU A 555 27.92 -28.03 -10.59
C GLU A 555 29.41 -28.15 -10.28
N LYS A 556 29.95 -27.39 -9.33
CA LYS A 556 31.33 -27.61 -8.88
C LYS A 556 31.44 -29.04 -8.34
N PRO A 557 32.35 -29.88 -8.89
CA PRO A 557 32.41 -31.27 -8.50
C PRO A 557 32.57 -31.36 -6.99
N ILE A 558 31.64 -32.04 -6.35
CA ILE A 558 31.72 -32.42 -4.94
C ILE A 558 32.91 -33.38 -4.84
N MET A 559 34.07 -32.79 -4.67
CA MET A 559 35.33 -33.52 -4.74
C MET A 559 35.54 -34.35 -3.50
N LYS A 560 35.69 -35.64 -3.72
CA LYS A 560 36.16 -36.67 -2.79
C LYS A 560 35.25 -36.95 -1.61
N TYR A 561 34.33 -37.85 -1.84
CA TYR A 561 33.71 -38.63 -0.79
C TYR A 561 34.53 -39.91 -0.58
N GLU A 562 34.79 -40.26 0.65
CA GLU A 562 35.25 -41.60 1.00
C GLU A 562 34.04 -42.51 1.13
N LYS A 563 34.12 -43.66 0.49
CA LYS A 563 33.17 -44.73 0.66
C LYS A 563 33.35 -45.28 2.08
N ILE A 564 32.44 -44.97 2.98
CA ILE A 564 32.45 -45.58 4.30
C ILE A 564 31.75 -46.92 4.19
N GLN A 565 32.55 -47.96 4.31
CA GLN A 565 31.99 -49.31 4.42
C GLN A 565 31.35 -49.46 5.82
N VAL A 566 30.06 -49.62 5.86
CA VAL A 566 29.33 -49.80 7.10
C VAL A 566 29.19 -51.28 7.33
N SER A 567 29.65 -51.72 8.48
CA SER A 567 29.63 -53.14 8.90
C SER A 567 28.24 -53.69 9.21
N SER A 568 27.21 -52.91 9.09
CA SER A 568 25.82 -53.33 9.30
C SER A 568 25.14 -53.61 7.94
N PRO A 569 24.41 -54.68 7.77
CA PRO A 569 23.62 -54.97 6.58
C PRO A 569 22.42 -54.02 6.42
N SER A 570 22.30 -53.03 7.26
CA SER A 570 21.20 -52.07 7.25
C SER A 570 21.41 -51.04 6.12
N TRP A 571 20.46 -50.98 5.20
CA TRP A 571 20.39 -49.95 4.15
C TRP A 571 20.34 -48.51 4.71
N LYS A 572 20.21 -48.34 6.05
CA LYS A 572 20.24 -47.03 6.75
C LYS A 572 21.62 -46.40 6.79
N SER A 573 22.64 -47.11 6.39
CA SER A 573 24.01 -46.60 6.39
C SER A 573 24.32 -45.93 5.07
N VAL A 574 24.78 -44.71 5.11
CA VAL A 574 24.97 -43.84 3.96
C VAL A 574 26.39 -43.34 3.89
N MET A 575 26.88 -43.08 2.69
CA MET A 575 28.18 -42.41 2.52
C MET A 575 28.13 -41.01 3.08
N VAL A 576 29.18 -40.67 3.81
CA VAL A 576 29.38 -39.32 4.35
C VAL A 576 30.48 -38.64 3.56
N THR A 577 30.22 -37.45 3.09
CA THR A 577 31.27 -36.62 2.50
C THR A 577 32.08 -35.96 3.60
N ARG A 578 33.40 -35.99 3.51
CA ARG A 578 34.27 -35.27 4.46
C ARG A 578 34.26 -33.77 4.35
N ARG A 579 33.82 -33.24 3.19
CA ARG A 579 33.69 -31.80 2.95
C ARG A 579 32.40 -31.53 2.19
N LEU A 580 31.44 -30.97 2.87
CA LEU A 580 30.29 -30.33 2.25
C LEU A 580 30.73 -28.96 1.72
N PRO A 581 30.37 -28.55 0.49
CA PRO A 581 30.49 -27.18 0.05
C PRO A 581 29.82 -26.25 1.08
N GLU A 582 30.38 -25.05 1.27
CA GLU A 582 29.83 -24.08 2.23
C GLU A 582 28.35 -23.79 2.03
N ALA A 583 27.90 -23.78 0.77
CA ALA A 583 26.48 -23.63 0.40
C ALA A 583 25.56 -24.77 0.87
N LEU A 584 26.13 -25.90 1.30
CA LEU A 584 25.40 -27.07 1.78
C LEU A 584 25.61 -27.28 3.29
N GLN A 585 26.32 -26.39 3.95
CA GLN A 585 26.47 -26.39 5.41
C GLN A 585 25.09 -26.05 6.01
N GLY A 586 24.59 -26.89 6.89
CA GLY A 586 23.30 -26.74 7.53
C GLY A 586 22.20 -27.70 7.03
N LEU A 587 22.51 -28.59 6.09
CA LEU A 587 21.60 -29.68 5.78
C LEU A 587 21.51 -30.68 6.95
N GLU A 588 20.27 -30.95 7.37
CA GLU A 588 20.01 -31.84 8.47
C GLU A 588 20.30 -33.32 8.14
N VAL A 589 20.72 -34.06 9.14
CA VAL A 589 20.76 -35.50 9.09
C VAL A 589 19.34 -36.05 9.14
N LEU A 590 18.92 -36.77 8.12
CA LEU A 590 17.58 -37.38 8.06
C LEU A 590 17.38 -38.49 9.07
N SER A 591 18.43 -39.21 9.36
CA SER A 591 18.52 -40.18 10.42
C SER A 591 19.97 -40.23 10.91
N LYS A 592 20.25 -40.92 12.00
CA LYS A 592 21.61 -41.04 12.53
C LYS A 592 22.68 -41.41 11.49
N ASN A 593 22.27 -41.94 10.36
CA ASN A 593 23.16 -42.47 9.33
C ASN A 593 22.82 -42.01 7.92
N LEU A 594 21.89 -41.09 7.73
CA LEU A 594 21.43 -40.63 6.42
C LEU A 594 21.65 -39.15 6.26
N TRP A 595 22.52 -38.78 5.33
CA TRP A 595 22.82 -37.43 4.96
C TRP A 595 22.35 -37.18 3.53
N TRP A 596 21.89 -36.00 3.22
CA TRP A 596 21.66 -35.59 1.86
C TRP A 596 22.38 -34.29 1.58
N CYS A 597 22.69 -34.09 0.34
CA CYS A 597 23.10 -32.81 -0.19
C CYS A 597 22.29 -32.46 -1.43
N TRP A 598 22.35 -31.23 -1.80
CA TRP A 598 21.64 -30.73 -2.95
C TRP A 598 22.57 -30.53 -4.16
N ASN A 599 22.22 -31.16 -5.30
CA ASN A 599 22.97 -31.06 -6.54
C ASN A 599 22.09 -31.52 -7.71
N GLU A 600 22.06 -30.77 -8.83
CA GLU A 600 21.29 -31.10 -10.03
C GLU A 600 21.71 -32.42 -10.67
N SER A 601 22.99 -32.75 -10.65
CA SER A 601 23.51 -34.01 -11.21
C SER A 601 22.97 -35.24 -10.50
N ALA A 602 22.71 -35.12 -9.19
CA ALA A 602 22.16 -36.24 -8.42
C ALA A 602 20.67 -36.46 -8.63
N LYS A 603 19.96 -35.48 -9.16
CA LYS A 603 18.54 -35.60 -9.52
C LYS A 603 18.32 -36.70 -10.55
N ALA A 604 19.19 -36.77 -11.57
CA ALA A 604 19.16 -37.83 -12.57
C ALA A 604 19.57 -39.19 -11.97
N LEU A 605 20.59 -39.20 -11.15
CA LEU A 605 21.07 -40.42 -10.46
C LEU A 605 19.98 -41.00 -9.56
N PHE A 606 19.35 -40.14 -8.73
CA PHE A 606 18.27 -40.55 -7.82
C PHE A 606 17.08 -41.13 -8.59
N LYS A 607 16.70 -40.57 -9.72
CA LYS A 607 15.61 -41.09 -10.55
C LYS A 607 15.92 -42.45 -11.19
N SER A 608 17.19 -42.76 -11.35
CA SER A 608 17.63 -44.01 -11.97
C SER A 608 17.89 -45.15 -10.99
N ILE A 609 17.94 -44.83 -9.69
CA ILE A 609 18.21 -45.83 -8.63
C ILE A 609 16.92 -46.37 -8.07
N ASP A 610 16.71 -47.67 -8.20
CA ASP A 610 15.63 -48.37 -7.52
C ASP A 610 15.97 -48.54 -6.03
N PRO A 611 15.14 -48.06 -5.08
CA PRO A 611 15.36 -48.18 -3.66
C PRO A 611 15.55 -49.62 -3.20
N THR A 612 14.94 -50.59 -3.86
CA THR A 612 15.10 -52.02 -3.56
C THR A 612 16.49 -52.55 -3.85
N VAL A 613 17.17 -51.95 -4.82
CA VAL A 613 18.58 -52.26 -5.17
C VAL A 613 19.52 -51.78 -4.06
N TRP A 614 19.26 -50.65 -3.46
CA TRP A 614 20.04 -50.16 -2.34
C TRP A 614 19.98 -51.08 -1.15
N HIS A 615 18.82 -51.63 -0.87
CA HIS A 615 18.61 -52.53 0.23
C HIS A 615 19.33 -53.88 0.03
N LYS A 616 19.39 -54.35 -1.21
CA LYS A 616 19.96 -55.66 -1.53
C LYS A 616 21.48 -55.65 -1.70
N SER A 617 22.07 -54.53 -2.15
CA SER A 617 23.48 -54.47 -2.49
C SER A 617 24.44 -54.28 -1.33
N GLY A 618 23.94 -53.91 -0.15
CA GLY A 618 24.78 -53.54 0.98
C GLY A 618 25.67 -52.30 0.78
N HIS A 619 25.52 -51.63 -0.33
CA HIS A 619 26.26 -50.45 -0.73
C HIS A 619 25.30 -49.27 -0.89
N ASN A 620 25.50 -48.22 -0.12
CA ASN A 620 24.71 -47.00 -0.22
C ASN A 620 25.43 -46.01 -1.12
N PRO A 621 24.91 -45.70 -2.31
CA PRO A 621 25.48 -44.64 -3.14
C PRO A 621 25.30 -43.30 -2.45
N LEU A 622 26.23 -42.36 -2.69
CA LEU A 622 26.02 -41.00 -2.35
C LEU A 622 24.88 -40.46 -3.20
N VAL A 623 23.80 -40.05 -2.52
CA VAL A 623 22.67 -39.40 -3.17
C VAL A 623 22.71 -37.92 -2.89
N VAL A 624 22.80 -37.16 -3.94
CA VAL A 624 22.73 -35.72 -3.92
C VAL A 624 21.37 -35.30 -4.48
N LEU A 625 20.62 -34.54 -3.70
CA LEU A 625 19.23 -34.23 -3.97
C LEU A 625 19.01 -32.73 -4.07
N ASP A 626 18.15 -32.33 -4.95
CA ASP A 626 17.56 -31.00 -4.92
C ASP A 626 16.44 -30.92 -3.85
N THR A 627 15.96 -29.71 -3.59
CA THR A 627 14.92 -29.46 -2.58
C THR A 627 13.61 -30.21 -2.82
N VAL A 628 13.27 -30.46 -4.09
CA VAL A 628 12.06 -31.21 -4.46
C VAL A 628 12.27 -32.72 -4.23
N SER A 629 13.45 -33.21 -4.57
CA SER A 629 13.81 -34.62 -4.38
C SER A 629 14.01 -35.01 -2.92
N ILE A 630 14.33 -34.06 -2.02
CA ILE A 630 14.45 -34.32 -0.58
C ILE A 630 13.14 -34.88 0.00
N LYS A 631 11.99 -34.31 -0.35
CA LYS A 631 10.70 -34.78 0.14
C LYS A 631 10.43 -36.20 -0.34
N ARG A 632 10.64 -36.46 -1.62
CA ARG A 632 10.46 -37.79 -2.22
C ARG A 632 11.45 -38.80 -1.68
N PHE A 633 12.67 -38.39 -1.42
CA PHE A 633 13.65 -39.23 -0.78
C PHE A 633 13.24 -39.60 0.67
N LYS A 634 12.71 -38.66 1.43
CA LYS A 634 12.14 -38.93 2.78
C LYS A 634 10.99 -39.95 2.73
N GLU A 635 10.11 -39.83 1.74
CA GLU A 635 9.01 -40.77 1.51
C GLU A 635 9.55 -42.17 1.20
N LEU A 636 10.43 -42.27 0.23
CA LEU A 636 11.05 -43.55 -0.17
C LEU A 636 11.90 -44.17 0.96
N ALA A 637 12.58 -43.34 1.76
CA ALA A 637 13.34 -43.84 2.91
C ALA A 637 12.45 -44.36 4.04
N ARG A 638 11.21 -43.87 4.16
CA ARG A 638 10.23 -44.44 5.09
C ARG A 638 9.66 -45.78 4.60
N ASP A 639 9.36 -45.83 3.29
CA ASP A 639 8.76 -47.05 2.69
C ASP A 639 9.75 -48.18 2.64
N ALA A 640 11.05 -47.87 2.67
CA ALA A 640 12.13 -48.85 2.69
C ALA A 640 12.59 -49.24 4.12
N ALA A 641 12.06 -48.61 5.16
CA ALA A 641 12.36 -48.89 6.58
C ALA A 641 11.35 -49.85 7.19
#